data_4dac2c8728a405a0aaa9f60917f6dd85
#
_entry.id   4dac2c8728a405a0aaa9f60917f6dd85
#
_cell.length_a   1.000
_cell.length_b   1.000
_cell.length_c   1.000
_cell.angle_alpha   90.00
_cell.angle_beta   90.00
_cell.angle_gamma   90.00
#
_symmetry.space_group_name_H-M   'P 1'
#
loop_
_entity.id
_entity.type
_entity.pdbx_description
1 polymer ?
#
loop_
_entity_poly.entity_id
_entity_poly.type
_entity_poly.pdbx_seq_one_letter_code
_entity_poly.pdbx_strand_id
1 'polypeptide(L)'
;MMMHKNARWALNPLLLAMMAPAFAQPTSEENILVSANRMHRTVADMAQTSWVIEGRELEQQIQGGKELKDALAQLIPGLDVSSQSRTNYGMNMRGRSIVVLVDGVRLNSSRTDSRQLDSIDPFNIEHIEVISGATSLYGGGSTGGLINIVTKKGQPETQVEFETGIKSGFNSSKDRDGRVAAAVSGGNEHASGRMSVAYQKFGGWFDGNGDQTLLDNTQTGLQYSDRLDVMGTGTLNIDETQQLQLVTQYYKSQGDDDYGLNLGENFSAVTGNGNASVSNQLNSDRIPGTERHLISLQYSNSDFLGQELVGQVYYRDESLTFYPFPTLTRGAVTSFSASQQDTDQYGAKLALTSQPLDGWQLTYGVDADHESFTSNQKFFDLAKANASGGLNNQSIYTTGRYPGYTITNLAPFLQSSYDINELFTVSGGVRYQWTENKVDDFIGFSQQQGIANGIAQSADAIPGGSTDYDNALFNAGLLMHITERQQAWFNFSQGVELPDPGKYYGNGSYRLVNGHYQLLNSVNVGQSKLQGIKVDSYELGWRYTGDNLRSQIAAYYSLSDKSISINRADMTINVEDDKRRIYGVEGAVDYFIPDSNWSTGVNFNVLKSETKVDGKWQKWDVIYASPSKATAYVGWAPEPWSLRVQSQQTFDLTDAHDNKINGYNTLDFIGSYALPLGKLSFSIENLLDKDYTTVWGQRAPLLYSPTYGSPSLYEYKGRGRTYGVNYSFLF
;
A
#
# COMPACT_ATOMS: atom_id res chain seq x y z
N MET A 1 12.72 -56.52 -45.88
CA MET A 1 12.98 -55.35 -46.71
C MET A 1 12.29 -54.18 -46.02
N MET A 2 12.98 -53.52 -45.11
CA MET A 2 12.43 -52.47 -44.25
C MET A 2 13.19 -51.17 -44.57
N MET A 3 12.42 -50.11 -44.91
CA MET A 3 12.94 -48.78 -45.12
C MET A 3 12.68 -47.96 -43.84
N HIS A 4 13.74 -47.57 -43.15
CA HIS A 4 13.73 -46.56 -42.14
C HIS A 4 13.58 -45.18 -42.75
N LYS A 5 12.58 -44.40 -42.33
CA LYS A 5 12.47 -42.98 -42.59
C LYS A 5 13.03 -42.18 -41.41
N ASN A 6 14.18 -41.59 -41.59
CA ASN A 6 14.72 -40.59 -40.67
C ASN A 6 14.02 -39.25 -40.90
N ALA A 7 13.26 -38.77 -39.94
CA ALA A 7 12.75 -37.41 -39.88
C ALA A 7 13.88 -36.48 -39.39
N ARG A 8 14.45 -35.72 -40.28
CA ARG A 8 15.36 -34.60 -39.93
C ARG A 8 14.52 -33.37 -39.63
N TRP A 9 14.58 -32.91 -38.42
CA TRP A 9 14.08 -31.59 -38.01
C TRP A 9 15.04 -30.55 -38.60
N ALA A 10 14.61 -29.87 -39.66
CA ALA A 10 15.29 -28.69 -40.17
C ALA A 10 14.80 -27.49 -39.37
N LEU A 11 15.60 -27.02 -38.42
CA LEU A 11 15.46 -25.72 -37.81
C LEU A 11 15.59 -24.65 -38.90
N ASN A 12 14.52 -23.90 -39.06
CA ASN A 12 14.41 -22.85 -40.06
C ASN A 12 15.25 -21.64 -39.59
N PRO A 13 16.33 -21.23 -40.23
CA PRO A 13 17.18 -20.12 -39.77
C PRO A 13 16.54 -18.72 -39.90
N LEU A 14 15.27 -18.65 -40.35
CA LEU A 14 14.56 -17.36 -40.47
C LEU A 14 13.96 -16.85 -39.18
N LEU A 15 13.90 -17.65 -38.10
CA LEU A 15 13.40 -17.21 -36.80
C LEU A 15 14.45 -16.55 -35.90
N LEU A 16 15.72 -16.60 -36.27
CA LEU A 16 16.81 -15.94 -35.50
C LEU A 16 17.05 -14.46 -35.88
N ALA A 17 16.37 -13.95 -36.90
CA ALA A 17 16.60 -12.58 -37.38
C ALA A 17 15.61 -11.54 -36.85
N MET A 18 14.62 -11.94 -36.01
CA MET A 18 13.63 -11.00 -35.43
C MET A 18 13.77 -10.79 -33.92
N MET A 19 14.83 -11.26 -33.29
CA MET A 19 15.17 -10.92 -31.91
C MET A 19 16.37 -9.98 -31.84
N ALA A 20 16.41 -8.93 -32.67
CA ALA A 20 17.09 -7.74 -32.26
C ALA A 20 16.19 -7.12 -31.18
N PRO A 21 16.64 -6.99 -29.91
CA PRO A 21 15.93 -6.13 -29.00
C PRO A 21 15.92 -4.77 -29.65
N ALA A 22 14.74 -4.33 -30.12
CA ALA A 22 14.56 -2.95 -30.44
C ALA A 22 14.99 -2.20 -29.21
N PHE A 23 16.05 -1.41 -29.27
CA PHE A 23 16.24 -0.30 -28.38
C PHE A 23 15.00 0.56 -28.57
N ALA A 24 13.96 0.27 -27.81
CA ALA A 24 12.94 1.25 -27.59
C ALA A 24 13.69 2.42 -26.96
N GLN A 25 13.87 3.49 -27.71
CA GLN A 25 14.05 4.80 -27.09
C GLN A 25 13.05 4.83 -25.95
N PRO A 26 13.44 5.30 -24.74
CA PRO A 26 12.51 5.38 -23.65
C PRO A 26 11.28 6.08 -24.19
N THR A 27 10.16 5.38 -24.23
CA THR A 27 8.85 5.99 -24.49
C THR A 27 8.77 7.11 -23.50
N SER A 28 8.63 8.34 -23.96
CA SER A 28 8.60 9.47 -23.05
C SER A 28 7.41 9.19 -22.11
N GLU A 29 7.63 9.18 -20.81
CA GLU A 29 6.57 9.03 -19.78
C GLU A 29 5.39 9.98 -20.04
N GLU A 30 5.66 11.07 -20.74
CA GLU A 30 4.69 12.07 -21.18
C GLU A 30 3.53 11.50 -22.02
N ASN A 31 3.75 10.42 -22.75
CA ASN A 31 2.73 9.85 -23.64
C ASN A 31 1.97 8.69 -23.01
N ILE A 32 2.27 8.29 -21.75
CA ILE A 32 1.52 7.25 -21.09
C ILE A 32 0.18 7.84 -20.62
N LEU A 33 -0.89 7.22 -21.08
CA LEU A 33 -2.24 7.60 -20.69
C LEU A 33 -2.46 7.23 -19.22
N VAL A 34 -2.74 8.23 -18.38
CA VAL A 34 -2.97 8.02 -16.95
C VAL A 34 -4.45 7.80 -16.71
N SER A 35 -4.83 6.56 -16.46
CA SER A 35 -6.22 6.19 -16.15
C SER A 35 -6.66 6.65 -14.75
N ALA A 36 -5.69 6.86 -13.86
CA ALA A 36 -5.92 7.33 -12.50
C ALA A 36 -6.60 8.71 -12.41
N ASN A 37 -6.48 9.56 -13.42
CA ASN A 37 -7.11 10.89 -13.42
C ASN A 37 -8.57 10.89 -13.95
N ARG A 38 -9.09 9.74 -14.38
CA ARG A 38 -10.44 9.56 -14.97
C ARG A 38 -10.72 10.34 -16.25
N MET A 39 -9.79 11.15 -16.72
CA MET A 39 -9.91 11.94 -17.95
C MET A 39 -9.07 11.40 -19.08
N HIS A 40 -8.42 10.24 -18.88
CA HIS A 40 -7.54 9.60 -19.86
C HIS A 40 -6.53 10.58 -20.45
N ARG A 41 -5.89 11.37 -19.59
CA ARG A 41 -4.86 12.33 -19.98
C ARG A 41 -3.47 11.76 -19.75
N THR A 42 -2.53 12.23 -20.52
CA THR A 42 -1.12 11.93 -20.31
C THR A 42 -0.56 12.68 -19.10
N VAL A 43 0.59 12.28 -18.61
CA VAL A 43 1.30 13.03 -17.55
C VAL A 43 1.52 14.48 -17.96
N ALA A 44 1.85 14.72 -19.23
CA ALA A 44 2.08 16.04 -19.77
C ALA A 44 0.85 16.98 -19.69
N ASP A 45 -0.36 16.42 -19.66
CA ASP A 45 -1.61 17.19 -19.62
C ASP A 45 -2.13 17.42 -18.20
N MET A 46 -1.39 17.01 -17.17
CA MET A 46 -1.82 17.11 -15.79
C MET A 46 -1.21 18.33 -15.09
N ALA A 47 -2.06 19.20 -14.55
CA ALA A 47 -1.67 20.32 -13.68
C ALA A 47 -1.45 19.83 -12.23
N GLN A 48 -0.69 18.72 -12.04
CA GLN A 48 -0.44 18.11 -10.76
C GLN A 48 0.81 17.22 -10.85
N THR A 49 1.53 17.05 -9.74
CA THR A 49 2.65 16.10 -9.67
C THR A 49 2.14 14.69 -9.89
N SER A 50 2.67 14.04 -10.92
CA SER A 50 2.34 12.66 -11.28
C SER A 50 3.59 11.91 -11.69
N TRP A 51 3.62 10.62 -11.39
CA TRP A 51 4.70 9.70 -11.72
C TRP A 51 4.11 8.49 -12.43
N VAL A 52 4.79 7.99 -13.44
CA VAL A 52 4.52 6.68 -14.02
C VAL A 52 5.76 5.82 -13.85
N ILE A 53 5.61 4.71 -13.15
CA ILE A 53 6.66 3.72 -12.96
C ILE A 53 6.42 2.65 -14.01
N GLU A 54 7.27 2.62 -15.03
CA GLU A 54 7.20 1.63 -16.08
C GLU A 54 7.53 0.23 -15.56
N GLY A 55 6.90 -0.78 -16.15
CA GLY A 55 7.11 -2.19 -15.77
C GLY A 55 8.57 -2.59 -15.75
N ARG A 56 9.37 -2.09 -16.69
CA ARG A 56 10.82 -2.35 -16.76
C ARG A 56 11.60 -1.78 -15.58
N GLU A 57 11.27 -0.58 -15.13
CA GLU A 57 11.91 0.05 -13.96
C GLU A 57 11.52 -0.67 -12.68
N LEU A 58 10.24 -0.99 -12.54
CA LEU A 58 9.74 -1.79 -11.44
C LEU A 58 10.39 -3.18 -11.42
N GLU A 59 10.44 -3.86 -12.55
CA GLU A 59 11.05 -5.17 -12.72
C GLU A 59 12.53 -5.18 -12.30
N GLN A 60 13.29 -4.14 -12.64
CA GLN A 60 14.68 -4.00 -12.22
C GLN A 60 14.83 -4.01 -10.69
N GLN A 61 13.96 -3.32 -9.96
CA GLN A 61 13.96 -3.30 -8.50
C GLN A 61 13.53 -4.66 -7.92
N ILE A 62 12.46 -5.25 -8.44
CA ILE A 62 11.86 -6.49 -7.93
C ILE A 62 12.75 -7.71 -8.21
N GLN A 63 13.29 -7.82 -9.40
CA GLN A 63 14.23 -8.90 -9.74
C GLN A 63 15.56 -8.75 -9.00
N GLY A 64 15.85 -7.54 -8.49
CA GLY A 64 16.88 -7.28 -7.49
C GLY A 64 16.55 -7.81 -6.09
N GLY A 65 15.33 -8.30 -5.85
CA GLY A 65 14.89 -8.91 -4.59
C GLY A 65 14.14 -7.98 -3.64
N LYS A 66 13.83 -6.73 -4.03
CA LYS A 66 13.03 -5.80 -3.21
C LYS A 66 11.56 -6.23 -3.20
N GLU A 67 10.91 -6.04 -2.06
CA GLU A 67 9.46 -6.09 -1.97
C GLU A 67 8.82 -4.87 -2.67
N LEU A 68 7.59 -5.02 -3.15
CA LEU A 68 6.91 -3.98 -3.95
C LEU A 68 6.91 -2.61 -3.26
N LYS A 69 6.55 -2.53 -2.00
CA LYS A 69 6.49 -1.25 -1.29
C LYS A 69 7.87 -0.61 -1.09
N ASP A 70 8.92 -1.41 -0.90
CA ASP A 70 10.29 -0.89 -0.79
C ASP A 70 10.82 -0.40 -2.14
N ALA A 71 10.45 -1.09 -3.24
CA ALA A 71 10.71 -0.63 -4.59
C ALA A 71 10.03 0.71 -4.88
N LEU A 72 8.75 0.84 -4.50
CA LEU A 72 8.01 2.09 -4.67
C LEU A 72 8.56 3.22 -3.78
N ALA A 73 9.00 2.92 -2.57
CA ALA A 73 9.67 3.89 -1.71
C ALA A 73 10.98 4.42 -2.29
N GLN A 74 11.70 3.59 -3.05
CA GLN A 74 12.90 3.99 -3.79
C GLN A 74 12.57 4.91 -4.98
N LEU A 75 11.45 4.65 -5.66
CA LEU A 75 11.10 5.30 -6.93
C LEU A 75 10.21 6.53 -6.76
N ILE A 76 9.36 6.58 -5.74
CA ILE A 76 8.41 7.67 -5.48
C ILE A 76 8.93 8.57 -4.35
N PRO A 77 9.27 9.84 -4.62
CA PRO A 77 9.88 10.73 -3.63
C PRO A 77 9.05 10.91 -2.37
N GLY A 78 7.76 11.16 -2.52
CA GLY A 78 6.85 11.48 -1.42
C GLY A 78 6.32 10.30 -0.62
N LEU A 79 6.58 9.05 -1.05
CA LEU A 79 6.04 7.85 -0.42
C LEU A 79 6.86 7.43 0.81
N ASP A 80 6.21 7.37 1.97
CA ASP A 80 6.73 6.81 3.21
C ASP A 80 6.07 5.45 3.46
N VAL A 81 6.85 4.38 3.46
CA VAL A 81 6.42 3.02 3.81
C VAL A 81 6.89 2.71 5.23
N SER A 82 6.05 2.98 6.19
CA SER A 82 6.41 2.96 7.59
C SER A 82 6.78 1.55 8.11
N SER A 83 6.01 0.52 7.73
CA SER A 83 6.21 -0.86 8.17
C SER A 83 6.74 -1.74 7.03
N GLN A 84 7.71 -2.62 7.33
CA GLN A 84 8.19 -3.67 6.41
C GLN A 84 7.36 -4.95 6.52
N SER A 85 6.22 -4.89 7.18
CA SER A 85 5.31 -6.01 7.46
C SER A 85 4.12 -6.04 6.49
N ARG A 86 3.17 -6.97 6.72
CA ARG A 86 1.99 -7.15 5.85
C ARG A 86 1.06 -5.96 5.83
N THR A 87 0.88 -5.20 6.92
CA THR A 87 0.01 -4.03 6.89
C THR A 87 0.69 -2.83 6.24
N ASN A 88 -0.13 -1.91 5.75
CA ASN A 88 0.31 -0.61 5.29
C ASN A 88 0.11 0.49 6.36
N TYR A 89 0.08 0.10 7.63
CA TYR A 89 -0.09 1.02 8.74
C TYR A 89 1.00 2.10 8.75
N GLY A 90 0.59 3.35 8.80
CA GLY A 90 1.48 4.50 8.73
C GLY A 90 2.02 4.83 7.33
N MET A 91 1.68 4.04 6.30
CA MET A 91 2.04 4.39 4.92
C MET A 91 1.31 5.67 4.49
N ASN A 92 2.06 6.58 3.91
CA ASN A 92 1.52 7.88 3.51
C ASN A 92 2.30 8.46 2.34
N MET A 93 1.75 9.48 1.71
CA MET A 93 2.43 10.29 0.71
C MET A 93 2.37 11.75 1.15
N ARG A 94 3.51 12.42 1.17
CA ARG A 94 3.63 13.79 1.69
C ARG A 94 3.04 13.95 3.10
N GLY A 95 3.14 12.90 3.95
CA GLY A 95 2.60 12.89 5.31
C GLY A 95 1.07 12.74 5.44
N ARG A 96 0.37 12.41 4.36
CA ARG A 96 -1.10 12.24 4.30
C ARG A 96 -1.48 10.86 3.77
N SER A 97 -2.69 10.42 4.08
CA SER A 97 -3.25 9.13 3.65
C SER A 97 -3.31 8.99 2.14
N ILE A 98 -3.09 7.79 1.64
CA ILE A 98 -3.14 7.45 0.21
C ILE A 98 -4.24 6.43 -0.10
N VAL A 99 -4.74 6.50 -1.33
CA VAL A 99 -5.59 5.45 -1.91
C VAL A 99 -4.75 4.60 -2.85
N VAL A 100 -4.88 3.28 -2.73
CA VAL A 100 -4.28 2.32 -3.64
C VAL A 100 -5.38 1.62 -4.44
N LEU A 101 -5.22 1.59 -5.74
CA LEU A 101 -6.14 0.94 -6.68
C LEU A 101 -5.43 -0.18 -7.42
N VAL A 102 -6.18 -1.19 -7.84
CA VAL A 102 -5.79 -2.16 -8.87
C VAL A 102 -6.80 -2.07 -10.00
N ASP A 103 -6.37 -1.70 -11.18
CA ASP A 103 -7.21 -1.43 -12.36
C ASP A 103 -8.44 -0.57 -12.00
N GLY A 104 -8.23 0.48 -11.22
CA GLY A 104 -9.27 1.40 -10.76
C GLY A 104 -10.12 0.90 -9.59
N VAL A 105 -9.99 -0.35 -9.14
CA VAL A 105 -10.69 -0.88 -7.96
C VAL A 105 -9.91 -0.54 -6.69
N ARG A 106 -10.59 0.10 -5.75
CA ARG A 106 -9.99 0.51 -4.48
C ARG A 106 -9.64 -0.69 -3.60
N LEU A 107 -8.40 -0.75 -3.12
CA LEU A 107 -7.94 -1.76 -2.16
C LEU A 107 -8.07 -1.30 -0.70
N ASN A 108 -8.09 0.00 -0.44
CA ASN A 108 -8.31 0.52 0.91
C ASN A 108 -9.74 0.20 1.37
N SER A 109 -9.87 -0.16 2.65
CA SER A 109 -11.13 -0.13 3.38
C SER A 109 -11.23 1.15 4.21
N SER A 110 -12.33 1.34 4.92
CA SER A 110 -12.48 2.38 5.95
C SER A 110 -11.52 2.20 7.13
N ARG A 111 -10.93 1.00 7.26
CA ARG A 111 -9.81 0.72 8.16
C ARG A 111 -8.52 1.19 7.52
N THR A 112 -7.83 2.10 8.17
CA THR A 112 -6.55 2.62 7.68
C THR A 112 -5.43 1.60 7.67
N ASP A 113 -5.63 0.44 8.29
CA ASP A 113 -4.64 -0.61 8.50
C ASP A 113 -4.69 -1.70 7.42
N SER A 114 -5.56 -1.58 6.41
CA SER A 114 -5.71 -2.62 5.39
C SER A 114 -4.45 -2.79 4.54
N ARG A 115 -4.38 -3.91 3.84
CA ARG A 115 -3.20 -4.36 3.10
C ARG A 115 -3.38 -4.10 1.62
N GLN A 116 -2.70 -3.08 1.13
CA GLN A 116 -2.82 -2.66 -0.24
C GLN A 116 -1.65 -3.14 -1.09
N LEU A 117 -0.43 -2.65 -0.80
CA LEU A 117 0.74 -2.91 -1.65
C LEU A 117 1.32 -4.32 -1.49
N ASP A 118 1.10 -4.97 -0.35
CA ASP A 118 1.58 -6.34 -0.12
C ASP A 118 0.65 -7.42 -0.67
N SER A 119 -0.48 -7.04 -1.24
CA SER A 119 -1.53 -7.96 -1.65
C SER A 119 -1.70 -8.06 -3.17
N ILE A 120 -0.65 -7.76 -3.91
CA ILE A 120 -0.50 -8.06 -5.33
C ILE A 120 0.96 -8.41 -5.60
N ASP A 121 1.18 -9.48 -6.35
CA ASP A 121 2.52 -9.86 -6.75
C ASP A 121 3.01 -8.98 -7.90
N PRO A 122 4.24 -8.42 -7.83
CA PRO A 122 4.78 -7.57 -8.88
C PRO A 122 4.87 -8.20 -10.27
N PHE A 123 4.91 -9.53 -10.35
CA PHE A 123 4.87 -10.29 -11.60
C PHE A 123 3.63 -9.99 -12.45
N ASN A 124 2.55 -9.57 -11.80
CA ASN A 124 1.27 -9.25 -12.42
C ASN A 124 1.12 -7.77 -12.81
N ILE A 125 2.10 -6.93 -12.52
CA ILE A 125 2.04 -5.49 -12.73
C ILE A 125 2.60 -5.12 -14.10
N GLU A 126 1.84 -4.34 -14.87
CA GLU A 126 2.28 -3.76 -16.14
C GLU A 126 3.01 -2.44 -15.91
N HIS A 127 2.38 -1.52 -15.17
CA HIS A 127 2.95 -0.25 -14.74
C HIS A 127 2.18 0.29 -13.53
N ILE A 128 2.70 1.33 -12.91
CA ILE A 128 2.06 1.98 -11.76
C ILE A 128 1.95 3.48 -12.03
N GLU A 129 0.75 4.00 -11.84
CA GLU A 129 0.42 5.42 -11.96
C GLU A 129 0.31 6.03 -10.56
N VAL A 130 0.96 7.18 -10.34
CA VAL A 130 0.98 7.85 -9.04
C VAL A 130 0.58 9.30 -9.22
N ILE A 131 -0.36 9.76 -8.39
CA ILE A 131 -0.73 11.17 -8.26
C ILE A 131 -0.35 11.60 -6.85
N SER A 132 0.55 12.57 -6.71
CA SER A 132 0.94 13.14 -5.44
C SER A 132 0.04 14.31 -5.03
N GLY A 133 -0.24 14.42 -3.74
CA GLY A 133 -1.14 15.43 -3.19
C GLY A 133 -2.61 15.01 -3.17
N ALA A 134 -3.44 15.79 -2.48
CA ALA A 134 -4.86 15.48 -2.35
C ALA A 134 -5.54 15.37 -3.72
N THR A 135 -6.50 14.47 -3.83
CA THR A 135 -7.34 14.35 -5.03
C THR A 135 -8.81 14.17 -4.66
N SER A 136 -9.69 14.93 -5.30
CA SER A 136 -11.13 14.78 -5.16
C SER A 136 -11.71 13.61 -5.97
N LEU A 137 -10.91 13.02 -6.88
CA LEU A 137 -11.40 12.06 -7.89
C LEU A 137 -11.91 10.74 -7.32
N TYR A 138 -11.34 10.28 -6.19
CA TYR A 138 -11.62 8.96 -5.63
C TYR A 138 -12.20 8.97 -4.22
N GLY A 139 -12.54 10.15 -3.70
CA GLY A 139 -13.20 10.31 -2.40
C GLY A 139 -12.29 10.06 -1.19
N GLY A 140 -12.83 9.39 -0.16
CA GLY A 140 -12.17 9.26 1.12
C GLY A 140 -10.80 8.56 1.11
N GLY A 141 -9.86 9.07 1.93
CA GLY A 141 -8.51 8.53 2.10
C GLY A 141 -7.49 9.03 1.07
N SER A 142 -7.86 9.87 0.11
CA SER A 142 -6.97 10.41 -0.93
C SER A 142 -6.45 11.81 -0.59
N THR A 143 -5.99 12.01 0.63
CA THR A 143 -5.47 13.32 1.09
C THR A 143 -3.99 13.53 0.81
N GLY A 144 -3.23 12.47 0.65
CA GLY A 144 -1.80 12.48 0.28
C GLY A 144 -1.54 12.09 -1.15
N GLY A 145 -2.47 11.40 -1.78
CA GLY A 145 -2.33 10.98 -3.17
C GLY A 145 -3.01 9.64 -3.47
N LEU A 146 -2.66 9.13 -4.64
CA LEU A 146 -3.22 7.92 -5.22
C LEU A 146 -2.13 7.11 -5.90
N ILE A 147 -2.19 5.80 -5.74
CA ILE A 147 -1.39 4.82 -6.48
C ILE A 147 -2.36 3.90 -7.22
N ASN A 148 -2.32 3.88 -8.54
CA ASN A 148 -3.10 2.94 -9.36
C ASN A 148 -2.16 1.91 -9.97
N ILE A 149 -2.33 0.66 -9.59
CA ILE A 149 -1.58 -0.49 -10.11
C ILE A 149 -2.34 -1.01 -11.32
N VAL A 150 -1.73 -0.92 -12.49
CA VAL A 150 -2.29 -1.44 -13.73
C VAL A 150 -1.72 -2.85 -13.96
N THR A 151 -2.60 -3.83 -14.11
CA THR A 151 -2.21 -5.24 -14.25
C THR A 151 -1.94 -5.61 -15.69
N LYS A 152 -1.05 -6.58 -15.89
CA LYS A 152 -0.78 -7.18 -17.20
C LYS A 152 -2.04 -7.85 -17.77
N LYS A 153 -2.34 -7.60 -19.02
CA LYS A 153 -3.44 -8.18 -19.79
C LYS A 153 -2.96 -9.28 -20.73
N GLY A 154 -3.90 -10.10 -21.19
CA GLY A 154 -3.63 -11.06 -22.25
C GLY A 154 -3.31 -10.37 -23.56
N GLN A 155 -2.44 -11.00 -24.34
CA GLN A 155 -2.08 -10.57 -25.70
C GLN A 155 -2.71 -11.55 -26.73
N PRO A 156 -2.95 -11.13 -27.98
CA PRO A 156 -3.46 -12.05 -29.02
C PRO A 156 -2.51 -13.23 -29.27
N GLU A 157 -1.22 -13.00 -29.17
CA GLU A 157 -0.19 -14.02 -29.35
C GLU A 157 -0.01 -14.84 -28.07
N THR A 158 0.25 -16.14 -28.23
CA THR A 158 0.51 -17.00 -27.09
C THR A 158 1.88 -16.69 -26.51
N GLN A 159 1.93 -16.36 -25.23
CA GLN A 159 3.15 -16.10 -24.48
C GLN A 159 3.18 -16.91 -23.20
N VAL A 160 4.37 -17.34 -22.81
CA VAL A 160 4.65 -18.02 -21.54
C VAL A 160 5.71 -17.20 -20.79
N GLU A 161 5.35 -16.74 -19.61
CA GLU A 161 6.27 -16.04 -18.71
C GLU A 161 6.68 -16.97 -17.56
N PHE A 162 7.94 -16.91 -17.16
CA PHE A 162 8.45 -17.65 -16.01
C PHE A 162 9.49 -16.82 -15.25
N GLU A 163 9.46 -16.93 -13.93
CA GLU A 163 10.39 -16.27 -13.03
C GLU A 163 10.71 -17.16 -11.83
N THR A 164 11.98 -17.26 -11.45
CA THR A 164 12.41 -17.94 -10.23
C THR A 164 13.60 -17.22 -9.61
N GLY A 165 13.62 -17.13 -8.28
CA GLY A 165 14.67 -16.42 -7.57
C GLY A 165 14.91 -16.94 -6.16
N ILE A 166 16.05 -16.59 -5.63
CA ILE A 166 16.46 -16.85 -4.25
C ILE A 166 17.20 -15.64 -3.70
N LYS A 167 16.97 -15.33 -2.43
CA LYS A 167 17.68 -14.28 -1.69
C LYS A 167 18.11 -14.79 -0.32
N SER A 168 19.33 -14.47 0.12
CA SER A 168 19.88 -14.87 1.43
C SER A 168 20.94 -13.86 1.89
N GLY A 169 21.01 -13.65 3.20
CA GLY A 169 22.15 -12.97 3.86
C GLY A 169 23.25 -13.93 4.27
N PHE A 170 23.05 -15.25 4.13
CA PHE A 170 23.96 -16.33 4.55
C PHE A 170 24.28 -16.37 6.05
N ASN A 171 23.46 -15.73 6.88
CA ASN A 171 23.64 -15.73 8.34
C ASN A 171 23.23 -17.06 8.97
N SER A 172 22.29 -17.78 8.35
CA SER A 172 21.75 -19.06 8.82
C SER A 172 21.19 -19.86 7.64
N SER A 173 21.05 -21.17 7.82
CA SER A 173 20.33 -22.03 6.85
C SER A 173 18.86 -21.63 6.67
N LYS A 174 18.32 -20.86 7.61
CA LYS A 174 16.95 -20.31 7.56
C LYS A 174 16.86 -18.90 6.93
N ASP A 175 17.99 -18.23 6.73
CA ASP A 175 18.10 -16.93 6.10
C ASP A 175 18.06 -17.09 4.57
N ARG A 176 16.89 -17.44 4.04
CA ARG A 176 16.67 -17.49 2.59
C ARG A 176 15.20 -17.35 2.23
N ASP A 177 14.95 -16.49 1.28
CA ASP A 177 13.66 -16.33 0.63
C ASP A 177 13.72 -17.01 -0.74
N GLY A 178 12.65 -17.67 -1.15
CA GLY A 178 12.55 -18.32 -2.45
C GLY A 178 11.29 -17.88 -3.17
N ARG A 179 11.36 -17.73 -4.49
CA ARG A 179 10.26 -17.26 -5.32
C ARG A 179 10.14 -18.06 -6.61
N VAL A 180 8.92 -18.30 -7.06
CA VAL A 180 8.60 -18.82 -8.38
C VAL A 180 7.32 -18.18 -8.89
N ALA A 181 7.28 -17.80 -10.15
CA ALA A 181 6.08 -17.29 -10.81
C ALA A 181 6.01 -17.80 -12.24
N ALA A 182 4.80 -18.01 -12.73
CA ALA A 182 4.55 -18.40 -14.11
C ALA A 182 3.23 -17.80 -14.59
N ALA A 183 3.18 -17.50 -15.89
CA ALA A 183 1.96 -17.09 -16.53
C ALA A 183 1.88 -17.63 -17.96
N VAL A 184 0.66 -17.79 -18.41
CA VAL A 184 0.34 -18.03 -19.82
C VAL A 184 -0.69 -17.01 -20.26
N SER A 185 -0.47 -16.42 -21.42
CA SER A 185 -1.41 -15.52 -22.08
C SER A 185 -1.60 -15.93 -23.54
N GLY A 186 -2.68 -15.53 -24.14
CA GLY A 186 -2.97 -15.78 -25.53
C GLY A 186 -4.40 -15.46 -25.90
N GLY A 187 -4.71 -15.57 -27.18
CA GLY A 187 -6.05 -15.28 -27.69
C GLY A 187 -6.05 -14.98 -29.17
N ASN A 188 -6.84 -13.99 -29.54
CA ASN A 188 -6.93 -13.40 -30.86
C ASN A 188 -7.40 -11.94 -30.74
N GLU A 189 -7.63 -11.27 -31.88
CA GLU A 189 -8.05 -9.86 -31.91
C GLU A 189 -9.42 -9.62 -31.22
N HIS A 190 -10.28 -10.63 -31.09
CA HIS A 190 -11.58 -10.49 -30.43
C HIS A 190 -11.55 -10.83 -28.95
N ALA A 191 -10.73 -11.82 -28.56
CA ALA A 191 -10.67 -12.26 -27.17
C ALA A 191 -9.26 -12.68 -26.80
N SER A 192 -8.77 -12.18 -25.67
CA SER A 192 -7.47 -12.56 -25.11
C SER A 192 -7.58 -12.73 -23.60
N GLY A 193 -6.65 -13.48 -23.03
CA GLY A 193 -6.60 -13.70 -21.60
C GLY A 193 -5.20 -14.01 -21.11
N ARG A 194 -4.97 -13.81 -19.80
CA ARG A 194 -3.76 -14.18 -19.10
C ARG A 194 -4.11 -14.82 -17.78
N MET A 195 -3.45 -15.91 -17.45
CA MET A 195 -3.50 -16.54 -16.14
C MET A 195 -2.10 -16.64 -15.56
N SER A 196 -1.97 -16.33 -14.30
CA SER A 196 -0.68 -16.34 -13.59
C SER A 196 -0.80 -16.93 -12.21
N VAL A 197 0.31 -17.48 -11.74
CA VAL A 197 0.52 -17.90 -10.36
C VAL A 197 1.90 -17.45 -9.91
N ALA A 198 1.97 -16.82 -8.74
CA ALA A 198 3.22 -16.45 -8.09
C ALA A 198 3.22 -16.98 -6.67
N TYR A 199 4.30 -17.63 -6.27
CA TYR A 199 4.50 -18.16 -4.94
C TYR A 199 5.84 -17.70 -4.40
N GLN A 200 5.85 -17.23 -3.15
CA GLN A 200 7.05 -16.79 -2.45
C GLN A 200 7.04 -17.34 -1.03
N LYS A 201 8.18 -17.88 -0.60
CA LYS A 201 8.44 -18.30 0.78
C LYS A 201 9.53 -17.44 1.38
N PHE A 202 9.22 -16.87 2.54
CA PHE A 202 10.15 -16.06 3.32
C PHE A 202 10.80 -16.89 4.43
N GLY A 203 12.12 -16.75 4.58
CA GLY A 203 12.86 -17.29 5.70
C GLY A 203 12.97 -16.32 6.88
N GLY A 204 13.92 -16.55 7.75
CA GLY A 204 14.31 -15.62 8.82
C GLY A 204 15.12 -14.45 8.28
N TRP A 205 14.98 -13.29 8.92
CA TRP A 205 15.76 -12.10 8.59
C TRP A 205 16.76 -11.78 9.68
N PHE A 206 17.89 -11.25 9.28
CA PHE A 206 19.02 -10.95 10.15
C PHE A 206 19.44 -9.50 9.92
N ASP A 207 19.86 -8.83 10.98
CA ASP A 207 20.34 -7.44 10.92
C ASP A 207 21.81 -7.34 10.45
N GLY A 208 22.36 -6.12 10.42
CA GLY A 208 23.74 -5.88 10.00
C GLY A 208 24.81 -6.45 10.94
N ASN A 209 24.44 -6.91 12.14
CA ASN A 209 25.32 -7.62 13.06
C ASN A 209 25.25 -9.14 12.90
N GLY A 210 24.34 -9.64 12.07
CA GLY A 210 24.05 -11.05 11.89
C GLY A 210 23.14 -11.64 12.97
N ASP A 211 22.49 -10.79 13.77
CA ASP A 211 21.51 -11.21 14.76
C ASP A 211 20.12 -11.32 14.12
N GLN A 212 19.34 -12.35 14.50
CA GLN A 212 18.01 -12.54 13.98
C GLN A 212 17.07 -11.41 14.45
N THR A 213 16.42 -10.74 13.50
CA THR A 213 15.45 -9.70 13.81
C THR A 213 14.17 -10.30 14.39
N LEU A 214 13.50 -9.57 15.29
CA LEU A 214 12.23 -10.01 15.85
C LEU A 214 11.13 -10.03 14.78
N LEU A 215 10.16 -10.93 14.96
CA LEU A 215 8.93 -10.92 14.19
C LEU A 215 8.13 -9.66 14.59
N ASP A 216 7.68 -8.88 13.61
CA ASP A 216 6.76 -7.78 13.87
C ASP A 216 5.37 -8.35 14.23
N ASN A 217 5.10 -8.44 15.52
CA ASN A 217 3.83 -8.92 16.05
C ASN A 217 2.72 -7.85 16.03
N THR A 218 3.06 -6.60 15.71
CA THR A 218 2.10 -5.49 15.67
C THR A 218 1.49 -5.34 14.28
N GLN A 219 2.31 -5.47 13.22
CA GLN A 219 1.91 -5.28 11.83
C GLN A 219 2.04 -6.57 10.99
N THR A 220 2.20 -7.69 11.63
CA THR A 220 2.37 -9.03 11.02
C THR A 220 3.55 -9.13 10.05
N GLY A 221 4.74 -9.40 10.62
CA GLY A 221 5.98 -9.58 9.85
C GLY A 221 5.89 -10.68 8.80
N LEU A 222 6.69 -10.53 7.75
CA LEU A 222 6.75 -11.48 6.62
C LEU A 222 7.68 -12.66 6.88
N GLN A 223 8.56 -12.57 7.86
CA GLN A 223 9.50 -13.67 8.18
C GLN A 223 8.75 -14.97 8.47
N TYR A 224 9.30 -16.08 8.03
CA TYR A 224 8.71 -17.41 8.21
C TYR A 224 7.26 -17.45 7.78
N SER A 225 7.02 -17.11 6.53
CA SER A 225 5.68 -17.11 5.94
C SER A 225 5.73 -17.44 4.47
N ASP A 226 4.59 -17.70 3.89
CA ASP A 226 4.42 -17.82 2.45
C ASP A 226 3.40 -16.81 1.89
N ARG A 227 3.45 -16.64 0.59
CA ARG A 227 2.56 -15.77 -0.18
C ARG A 227 2.23 -16.45 -1.50
N LEU A 228 0.94 -16.52 -1.80
CA LEU A 228 0.39 -17.02 -3.06
C LEU A 228 -0.46 -15.93 -3.70
N ASP A 229 -0.22 -15.63 -4.98
CA ASP A 229 -1.05 -14.76 -5.80
C ASP A 229 -1.44 -15.50 -7.08
N VAL A 230 -2.74 -15.70 -7.28
CA VAL A 230 -3.30 -16.28 -8.51
C VAL A 230 -4.17 -15.22 -9.15
N MET A 231 -3.84 -14.84 -10.39
CA MET A 231 -4.55 -13.80 -11.11
C MET A 231 -4.97 -14.24 -12.48
N GLY A 232 -6.19 -13.87 -12.86
CA GLY A 232 -6.74 -14.03 -14.21
C GLY A 232 -7.20 -12.70 -14.78
N THR A 233 -6.81 -12.40 -16.01
CA THR A 233 -7.34 -11.25 -16.77
C THR A 233 -7.89 -11.72 -18.10
N GLY A 234 -9.00 -11.13 -18.53
CA GLY A 234 -9.63 -11.42 -19.81
C GLY A 234 -10.10 -10.14 -20.48
N THR A 235 -9.92 -10.08 -21.79
CA THR A 235 -10.38 -8.96 -22.62
C THR A 235 -11.22 -9.52 -23.76
N LEU A 236 -12.40 -8.96 -23.98
CA LEU A 236 -13.30 -9.28 -25.08
C LEU A 236 -13.62 -7.98 -25.84
N ASN A 237 -13.13 -7.89 -27.07
CA ASN A 237 -13.50 -6.83 -28.01
C ASN A 237 -14.80 -7.26 -28.73
N ILE A 238 -15.92 -6.66 -28.32
CA ILE A 238 -17.24 -6.96 -28.90
C ILE A 238 -17.29 -6.44 -30.33
N ASP A 239 -16.78 -5.25 -30.55
CA ASP A 239 -16.55 -4.61 -31.85
C ASP A 239 -15.38 -3.60 -31.74
N GLU A 240 -15.22 -2.73 -32.74
CA GLU A 240 -14.14 -1.74 -32.81
C GLU A 240 -14.25 -0.65 -31.74
N THR A 241 -15.42 -0.48 -31.13
CA THR A 241 -15.71 0.57 -30.12
C THR A 241 -15.95 0.01 -28.72
N GLN A 242 -16.33 -1.26 -28.60
CA GLN A 242 -16.81 -1.85 -27.38
C GLN A 242 -15.89 -2.96 -26.85
N GLN A 243 -15.54 -2.87 -25.59
CA GLN A 243 -14.67 -3.83 -24.92
C GLN A 243 -15.21 -4.19 -23.53
N LEU A 244 -15.04 -5.46 -23.16
CA LEU A 244 -15.19 -5.96 -21.79
C LEU A 244 -13.83 -6.41 -21.26
N GLN A 245 -13.51 -6.02 -20.03
CA GLN A 245 -12.32 -6.48 -19.30
C GLN A 245 -12.72 -7.13 -17.99
N LEU A 246 -12.22 -8.34 -17.77
CA LEU A 246 -12.36 -9.08 -16.51
C LEU A 246 -11.01 -9.12 -15.81
N VAL A 247 -11.00 -8.84 -14.50
CA VAL A 247 -9.86 -9.06 -13.61
C VAL A 247 -10.34 -9.88 -12.42
N THR A 248 -9.66 -10.95 -12.11
CA THR A 248 -9.92 -11.77 -10.91
C THR A 248 -8.61 -12.13 -10.24
N GLN A 249 -8.62 -12.11 -8.90
CA GLN A 249 -7.44 -12.42 -8.09
C GLN A 249 -7.85 -13.21 -6.85
N TYR A 250 -7.05 -14.21 -6.52
CA TYR A 250 -6.97 -14.82 -5.21
C TYR A 250 -5.58 -14.60 -4.63
N TYR A 251 -5.53 -13.96 -3.47
CA TYR A 251 -4.29 -13.67 -2.76
C TYR A 251 -4.34 -14.26 -1.36
N LYS A 252 -3.27 -14.94 -0.96
CA LYS A 252 -3.07 -15.45 0.39
C LYS A 252 -1.64 -15.26 0.84
N SER A 253 -1.45 -14.70 2.04
CA SER A 253 -0.17 -14.67 2.74
C SER A 253 -0.38 -15.13 4.17
N GLN A 254 0.37 -16.12 4.62
CA GLN A 254 0.17 -16.76 5.92
C GLN A 254 1.51 -17.04 6.58
N GLY A 255 1.60 -16.83 7.91
CA GLY A 255 2.74 -17.27 8.72
C GLY A 255 2.88 -18.79 8.72
N ASP A 256 4.08 -19.28 8.82
CA ASP A 256 4.34 -20.70 9.10
C ASP A 256 3.73 -21.07 10.46
N ASP A 257 3.09 -22.21 10.53
CA ASP A 257 2.43 -22.70 11.75
C ASP A 257 3.43 -23.18 12.84
N ASP A 258 4.68 -23.35 12.47
CA ASP A 258 5.78 -23.74 13.38
C ASP A 258 6.50 -22.53 14.02
N TYR A 259 6.50 -21.35 13.41
CA TYR A 259 7.33 -20.22 13.83
C TYR A 259 6.52 -19.14 14.56
N GLY A 260 7.05 -18.70 15.71
CA GLY A 260 6.45 -17.64 16.53
C GLY A 260 7.47 -16.84 17.32
N LEU A 261 6.96 -15.76 17.94
CA LEU A 261 7.73 -14.93 18.85
C LEU A 261 7.70 -15.57 20.25
N ASN A 262 8.88 -15.99 20.74
CA ASN A 262 9.05 -16.44 22.12
C ASN A 262 9.30 -15.23 23.03
N LEU A 263 8.36 -14.97 23.91
CA LEU A 263 8.36 -13.85 24.86
C LEU A 263 9.01 -14.22 26.20
N GLY A 264 9.64 -15.39 26.26
CA GLY A 264 10.27 -15.93 27.46
C GLY A 264 9.27 -16.52 28.45
N GLU A 265 9.74 -17.47 29.26
CA GLU A 265 8.94 -18.05 30.34
C GLU A 265 8.42 -16.94 31.26
N ASN A 266 7.17 -17.06 31.70
CA ASN A 266 6.46 -16.06 32.49
C ASN A 266 6.37 -14.69 31.80
N PHE A 267 6.38 -14.67 30.46
CA PHE A 267 6.39 -13.44 29.68
C PHE A 267 7.48 -12.45 30.11
N SER A 268 8.66 -12.98 30.42
CA SER A 268 9.77 -12.17 30.94
C SER A 268 10.21 -11.05 29.99
N ALA A 269 10.16 -11.26 28.68
CA ALA A 269 10.45 -10.20 27.71
C ALA A 269 9.38 -9.09 27.69
N VAL A 270 8.12 -9.45 27.94
CA VAL A 270 7.01 -8.47 28.00
C VAL A 270 7.17 -7.54 29.19
N THR A 271 7.59 -8.06 30.33
CA THR A 271 7.81 -7.30 31.56
C THR A 271 9.19 -6.64 31.65
N GLY A 272 10.05 -6.82 30.64
CA GLY A 272 11.39 -6.24 30.58
C GLY A 272 12.44 -6.99 31.40
N ASN A 273 12.14 -8.20 31.86
CA ASN A 273 13.05 -9.06 32.63
C ASN A 273 13.77 -10.13 31.79
N GLY A 274 13.60 -10.10 30.47
CA GLY A 274 14.19 -11.04 29.52
C GLY A 274 14.16 -10.49 28.11
N ASN A 275 14.67 -11.27 27.16
CA ASN A 275 14.68 -10.92 25.74
C ASN A 275 13.70 -11.81 24.97
N ALA A 276 13.03 -11.24 23.98
CA ALA A 276 12.26 -11.99 23.01
C ALA A 276 13.20 -12.64 21.97
N SER A 277 12.76 -13.75 21.41
CA SER A 277 13.45 -14.44 20.33
C SER A 277 12.47 -15.10 19.38
N VAL A 278 12.91 -15.49 18.20
CA VAL A 278 12.11 -16.29 17.26
C VAL A 278 12.32 -17.78 17.55
N SER A 279 11.24 -18.55 17.58
CA SER A 279 11.25 -19.98 17.87
C SER A 279 10.42 -20.75 16.85
N ASN A 280 10.83 -21.98 16.57
CA ASN A 280 10.12 -22.94 15.71
C ASN A 280 9.24 -23.94 16.51
N GLN A 281 8.75 -23.52 17.65
CA GLN A 281 7.93 -24.36 18.55
C GLN A 281 6.50 -23.79 18.71
N LEU A 282 6.04 -23.00 17.74
CA LEU A 282 4.69 -22.45 17.78
C LEU A 282 3.66 -23.57 17.63
N ASN A 283 2.66 -23.54 18.50
CA ASN A 283 1.41 -24.30 18.41
C ASN A 283 0.27 -23.35 18.72
N SER A 284 -0.42 -22.88 17.72
CA SER A 284 -1.41 -21.81 17.86
C SER A 284 -2.69 -22.09 17.09
N ASP A 285 -3.83 -21.90 17.75
CA ASP A 285 -5.16 -22.00 17.15
C ASP A 285 -5.50 -20.80 16.23
N ARG A 286 -4.58 -19.84 16.07
CA ARG A 286 -4.70 -18.73 15.15
C ARG A 286 -3.35 -18.34 14.57
N ILE A 287 -3.21 -18.47 13.26
CA ILE A 287 -2.01 -18.09 12.51
C ILE A 287 -2.25 -16.73 11.84
N PRO A 288 -1.29 -15.78 11.91
CA PRO A 288 -1.42 -14.49 11.26
C PRO A 288 -1.40 -14.63 9.74
N GLY A 289 -2.18 -13.82 9.06
CA GLY A 289 -2.26 -13.89 7.60
C GLY A 289 -3.18 -12.85 7.00
N THR A 290 -3.19 -12.86 5.68
CA THR A 290 -4.12 -12.09 4.83
C THR A 290 -4.66 -13.02 3.78
N GLU A 291 -5.97 -12.98 3.56
CA GLU A 291 -6.61 -13.67 2.43
C GLU A 291 -7.53 -12.67 1.73
N ARG A 292 -7.50 -12.61 0.41
CA ARG A 292 -8.32 -11.67 -0.37
C ARG A 292 -8.75 -12.28 -1.68
N HIS A 293 -10.03 -12.04 -2.03
CA HIS A 293 -10.57 -12.25 -3.36
C HIS A 293 -10.93 -10.89 -3.97
N LEU A 294 -10.69 -10.74 -5.26
CA LEU A 294 -11.09 -9.59 -6.05
C LEU A 294 -11.65 -10.08 -7.37
N ILE A 295 -12.78 -9.54 -7.77
CA ILE A 295 -13.32 -9.68 -9.12
C ILE A 295 -13.81 -8.31 -9.59
N SER A 296 -13.46 -7.95 -10.82
CA SER A 296 -13.85 -6.69 -11.45
C SER A 296 -14.20 -6.94 -12.91
N LEU A 297 -15.30 -6.37 -13.34
CA LEU A 297 -15.72 -6.35 -14.75
C LEU A 297 -15.90 -4.90 -15.20
N GLN A 298 -15.16 -4.51 -16.23
CA GLN A 298 -15.23 -3.18 -16.84
C GLN A 298 -15.76 -3.31 -18.26
N TYR A 299 -16.71 -2.45 -18.60
CA TYR A 299 -17.18 -2.23 -19.97
C TYR A 299 -16.73 -0.83 -20.39
N SER A 300 -16.18 -0.73 -21.59
CA SER A 300 -15.87 0.54 -22.23
C SER A 300 -16.45 0.61 -23.63
N ASN A 301 -16.89 1.81 -24.03
CA ASN A 301 -17.38 2.10 -25.37
C ASN A 301 -16.85 3.48 -25.78
N SER A 302 -15.97 3.51 -26.79
CA SER A 302 -15.33 4.74 -27.25
C SER A 302 -16.24 5.66 -28.06
N ASP A 303 -17.42 5.20 -28.48
CA ASP A 303 -18.41 6.01 -29.22
C ASP A 303 -19.85 5.72 -28.76
N PHE A 304 -20.13 5.95 -27.50
CA PHE A 304 -21.48 5.88 -26.94
C PHE A 304 -22.21 7.21 -27.13
N LEU A 305 -23.02 7.33 -28.17
CA LEU A 305 -23.74 8.56 -28.51
C LEU A 305 -22.80 9.76 -28.70
N GLY A 306 -21.62 9.56 -29.28
CA GLY A 306 -20.61 10.58 -29.50
C GLY A 306 -19.78 10.90 -28.26
N GLN A 307 -19.81 10.04 -27.23
CA GLN A 307 -19.05 10.16 -25.99
C GLN A 307 -18.34 8.85 -25.69
N GLU A 308 -17.28 8.90 -24.90
CA GLU A 308 -16.67 7.72 -24.33
C GLU A 308 -17.43 7.34 -23.04
N LEU A 309 -17.80 6.04 -22.92
CA LEU A 309 -18.45 5.48 -21.75
C LEU A 309 -17.54 4.44 -21.10
N VAL A 310 -17.35 4.53 -19.79
CA VAL A 310 -16.69 3.49 -18.98
C VAL A 310 -17.60 3.15 -17.81
N GLY A 311 -17.93 1.87 -17.68
CA GLY A 311 -18.66 1.31 -16.55
C GLY A 311 -17.88 0.18 -15.90
N GLN A 312 -17.82 0.11 -14.57
CA GLN A 312 -17.11 -0.92 -13.82
C GLN A 312 -17.97 -1.38 -12.66
N VAL A 313 -18.01 -2.70 -12.45
CA VAL A 313 -18.59 -3.33 -11.25
C VAL A 313 -17.53 -4.21 -10.62
N TYR A 314 -17.50 -4.29 -9.29
CA TYR A 314 -16.49 -5.07 -8.58
C TYR A 314 -17.02 -5.64 -7.25
N TYR A 315 -16.39 -6.71 -6.82
CA TYR A 315 -16.49 -7.28 -5.49
C TYR A 315 -15.10 -7.60 -4.96
N ARG A 316 -14.89 -7.35 -3.68
CA ARG A 316 -13.66 -7.67 -2.96
C ARG A 316 -14.01 -8.08 -1.53
N ASP A 317 -13.45 -9.19 -1.08
CA ASP A 317 -13.37 -9.53 0.34
C ASP A 317 -11.92 -9.58 0.81
N GLU A 318 -11.70 -9.32 2.09
CA GLU A 318 -10.38 -9.39 2.71
C GLU A 318 -10.51 -9.81 4.17
N SER A 319 -9.75 -10.83 4.56
CA SER A 319 -9.57 -11.27 5.94
C SER A 319 -8.14 -10.97 6.42
N LEU A 320 -8.01 -10.31 7.55
CA LEU A 320 -6.76 -9.99 8.22
C LEU A 320 -6.69 -10.66 9.58
N THR A 321 -5.69 -11.50 9.79
CA THR A 321 -5.41 -12.11 11.08
C THR A 321 -4.07 -11.61 11.59
N PHE A 322 -4.05 -11.15 12.84
CA PHE A 322 -2.87 -10.58 13.48
C PHE A 322 -2.17 -11.62 14.39
N TYR A 323 -0.91 -11.34 14.72
CA TYR A 323 -0.18 -12.10 15.73
C TYR A 323 -0.84 -12.00 17.10
N PRO A 324 -0.66 -13.04 17.96
CA PRO A 324 -1.01 -12.95 19.36
C PRO A 324 -0.29 -11.79 20.06
N PHE A 325 -1.02 -11.10 20.92
CA PHE A 325 -0.56 -9.88 21.58
C PHE A 325 -0.86 -9.92 23.07
N PRO A 326 0.09 -9.55 23.95
CA PRO A 326 -0.14 -9.50 25.40
C PRO A 326 -0.93 -8.23 25.78
N THR A 327 -1.76 -8.32 26.77
CA THR A 327 -2.34 -7.15 27.46
C THR A 327 -1.83 -7.10 28.89
N LEU A 328 -1.32 -5.94 29.30
CA LEU A 328 -0.81 -5.73 30.64
C LEU A 328 -1.81 -4.94 31.48
N THR A 329 -1.97 -5.35 32.74
CA THR A 329 -2.68 -4.57 33.76
C THR A 329 -1.77 -4.49 34.99
N ARG A 330 -1.42 -3.27 35.39
CA ARG A 330 -0.51 -3.01 36.54
C ARG A 330 0.83 -3.77 36.43
N GLY A 331 1.37 -3.86 35.21
CA GLY A 331 2.67 -4.50 34.94
C GLY A 331 2.65 -6.03 34.85
N ALA A 332 1.50 -6.68 34.97
CA ALA A 332 1.34 -8.11 34.77
C ALA A 332 0.55 -8.41 33.50
N VAL A 333 0.93 -9.46 32.78
CA VAL A 333 0.16 -9.93 31.63
C VAL A 333 -1.14 -10.57 32.11
N THR A 334 -2.26 -10.00 31.69
CA THR A 334 -3.61 -10.41 32.12
C THR A 334 -4.38 -11.15 31.03
N SER A 335 -3.96 -11.02 29.77
CA SER A 335 -4.49 -11.80 28.65
C SER A 335 -3.49 -11.91 27.52
N PHE A 336 -3.64 -12.93 26.70
CA PHE A 336 -2.92 -13.16 25.47
C PHE A 336 -3.94 -13.52 24.41
N SER A 337 -3.97 -12.80 23.30
CA SER A 337 -5.06 -12.91 22.33
C SER A 337 -4.67 -12.42 20.95
N ALA A 338 -5.38 -12.84 19.92
CA ALA A 338 -5.16 -12.43 18.54
C ALA A 338 -6.45 -11.95 17.88
N SER A 339 -6.39 -10.85 17.13
CA SER A 339 -7.52 -10.30 16.39
C SER A 339 -7.61 -10.84 14.97
N GLN A 340 -8.83 -10.83 14.46
CA GLN A 340 -9.16 -11.01 13.06
C GLN A 340 -10.13 -9.92 12.64
N GLN A 341 -9.99 -9.42 11.41
CA GLN A 341 -10.80 -8.38 10.82
C GLN A 341 -11.19 -8.83 9.41
N ASP A 342 -12.49 -8.78 9.13
CA ASP A 342 -13.04 -9.21 7.87
C ASP A 342 -13.79 -8.03 7.21
N THR A 343 -13.54 -7.79 5.93
CA THR A 343 -14.12 -6.68 5.17
C THR A 343 -14.63 -7.19 3.84
N ASP A 344 -15.89 -6.93 3.54
CA ASP A 344 -16.51 -7.15 2.23
C ASP A 344 -16.79 -5.80 1.58
N GLN A 345 -16.49 -5.66 0.30
CA GLN A 345 -16.76 -4.44 -0.45
C GLN A 345 -17.26 -4.76 -1.86
N TYR A 346 -18.32 -4.09 -2.29
CA TYR A 346 -18.77 -4.13 -3.68
C TYR A 346 -19.14 -2.73 -4.15
N GLY A 347 -19.02 -2.49 -5.45
CA GLY A 347 -19.35 -1.19 -6.00
C GLY A 347 -19.56 -1.19 -7.49
N ALA A 348 -20.03 -0.04 -7.94
CA ALA A 348 -20.24 0.27 -9.35
C ALA A 348 -19.73 1.69 -9.63
N LYS A 349 -19.15 1.88 -10.80
CA LYS A 349 -18.67 3.18 -11.30
C LYS A 349 -19.18 3.36 -12.71
N LEU A 350 -19.57 4.58 -13.03
CA LEU A 350 -19.99 4.98 -14.36
C LEU A 350 -19.37 6.35 -14.67
N ALA A 351 -18.72 6.47 -15.82
CA ALA A 351 -18.15 7.72 -16.30
C ALA A 351 -18.44 7.91 -17.80
N LEU A 352 -18.76 9.13 -18.18
CA LEU A 352 -18.91 9.58 -19.54
C LEU A 352 -17.91 10.71 -19.80
N THR A 353 -17.17 10.63 -20.90
CA THR A 353 -16.26 11.68 -21.35
C THR A 353 -16.71 12.20 -22.70
N SER A 354 -16.89 13.50 -22.81
CA SER A 354 -17.28 14.19 -24.03
C SER A 354 -16.29 15.30 -24.38
N GLN A 355 -16.25 15.65 -25.65
CA GLN A 355 -15.50 16.79 -26.18
C GLN A 355 -16.47 17.75 -26.87
N PRO A 356 -17.15 18.64 -26.08
CA PRO A 356 -18.18 19.54 -26.64
C PRO A 356 -17.63 20.52 -27.66
N LEU A 357 -16.37 20.91 -27.52
CA LEU A 357 -15.64 21.82 -28.43
C LEU A 357 -14.18 21.36 -28.51
N ASP A 358 -13.46 21.79 -29.54
CA ASP A 358 -12.02 21.57 -29.66
C ASP A 358 -11.31 22.14 -28.43
N GLY A 359 -10.42 21.34 -27.85
CA GLY A 359 -9.68 21.68 -26.63
C GLY A 359 -10.51 21.65 -25.34
N TRP A 360 -11.81 21.30 -25.38
CA TRP A 360 -12.64 21.16 -24.20
C TRP A 360 -13.03 19.70 -23.95
N GLN A 361 -12.54 19.14 -22.85
CA GLN A 361 -12.91 17.81 -22.36
C GLN A 361 -13.77 17.94 -21.12
N LEU A 362 -14.84 17.17 -21.07
CA LEU A 362 -15.77 17.10 -19.95
C LEU A 362 -15.99 15.64 -19.56
N THR A 363 -15.68 15.28 -18.31
CA THR A 363 -15.94 13.95 -17.74
C THR A 363 -16.90 14.08 -16.57
N TYR A 364 -17.97 13.29 -16.57
CA TYR A 364 -18.94 13.27 -15.50
C TYR A 364 -19.43 11.84 -15.25
N GLY A 365 -19.87 11.58 -14.02
CA GLY A 365 -20.26 10.24 -13.67
C GLY A 365 -20.71 10.10 -12.24
N VAL A 366 -20.81 8.86 -11.80
CA VAL A 366 -21.20 8.50 -10.45
C VAL A 366 -20.50 7.24 -10.00
N ASP A 367 -20.06 7.25 -8.75
CA ASP A 367 -19.56 6.06 -8.03
C ASP A 367 -20.54 5.69 -6.93
N ALA A 368 -20.76 4.40 -6.73
CA ALA A 368 -21.50 3.85 -5.61
C ALA A 368 -20.76 2.65 -5.07
N ASP A 369 -20.56 2.59 -3.75
CA ASP A 369 -19.94 1.46 -3.09
C ASP A 369 -20.56 1.18 -1.73
N HIS A 370 -20.44 -0.09 -1.32
CA HIS A 370 -20.87 -0.56 -0.02
C HIS A 370 -19.77 -1.41 0.59
N GLU A 371 -19.45 -1.13 1.86
CA GLU A 371 -18.47 -1.85 2.66
C GLU A 371 -19.15 -2.39 3.91
N SER A 372 -18.86 -3.66 4.26
CA SER A 372 -19.25 -4.30 5.51
C SER A 372 -18.00 -4.73 6.26
N PHE A 373 -17.96 -4.48 7.55
CA PHE A 373 -16.84 -4.79 8.42
C PHE A 373 -17.29 -5.56 9.66
N THR A 374 -16.55 -6.61 9.98
CA THR A 374 -16.67 -7.35 11.26
C THR A 374 -15.29 -7.64 11.83
N SER A 375 -15.23 -7.90 13.15
CA SER A 375 -13.98 -8.26 13.80
C SER A 375 -14.19 -9.12 15.02
N ASN A 376 -13.22 -9.98 15.32
CA ASN A 376 -13.23 -10.81 16.50
C ASN A 376 -11.85 -10.85 17.18
N GLN A 377 -11.84 -11.23 18.44
CA GLN A 377 -10.64 -11.43 19.26
C GLN A 377 -10.69 -12.82 19.86
N LYS A 378 -9.72 -13.66 19.52
CA LYS A 378 -9.57 -15.01 20.08
C LYS A 378 -8.61 -14.94 21.26
N PHE A 379 -9.06 -15.37 22.42
CA PHE A 379 -8.28 -15.42 23.65
C PHE A 379 -7.71 -16.83 23.87
N PHE A 380 -6.48 -16.87 24.35
CA PHE A 380 -5.76 -18.11 24.61
C PHE A 380 -5.68 -18.41 26.10
N ASP A 381 -5.50 -19.70 26.43
CA ASP A 381 -5.22 -20.15 27.79
C ASP A 381 -3.93 -19.45 28.30
N LEU A 382 -4.11 -18.53 29.24
CA LEU A 382 -3.03 -17.67 29.72
C LEU A 382 -1.94 -18.49 30.43
N ALA A 383 -2.31 -19.57 31.13
CA ALA A 383 -1.33 -20.41 31.85
C ALA A 383 -0.43 -21.17 30.87
N LYS A 384 -1.01 -21.72 29.80
CA LYS A 384 -0.23 -22.39 28.74
C LYS A 384 0.63 -21.41 27.95
N ALA A 385 0.07 -20.28 27.58
CA ALA A 385 0.81 -19.23 26.87
C ALA A 385 1.95 -18.67 27.74
N ASN A 386 1.70 -18.45 29.03
CA ASN A 386 2.71 -17.96 29.98
C ASN A 386 3.87 -18.96 30.17
N ALA A 387 3.57 -20.25 30.37
CA ALA A 387 4.56 -21.29 30.55
C ALA A 387 5.43 -21.51 29.30
N SER A 388 4.88 -21.27 28.11
CA SER A 388 5.57 -21.44 26.81
C SER A 388 6.19 -20.17 26.26
N GLY A 389 6.04 -19.04 26.96
CA GLY A 389 6.45 -17.73 26.43
C GLY A 389 5.66 -17.27 25.20
N GLY A 390 4.37 -17.63 25.12
CA GLY A 390 3.50 -17.28 24.00
C GLY A 390 3.57 -18.23 22.80
N LEU A 391 4.19 -19.39 22.94
CA LEU A 391 4.29 -20.37 21.84
C LEU A 391 3.18 -21.43 21.83
N ASN A 392 2.49 -21.65 22.96
CA ASN A 392 1.34 -22.56 23.04
C ASN A 392 0.04 -21.76 23.25
N ASN A 393 -0.68 -21.52 22.14
CA ASN A 393 -1.81 -20.60 22.08
C ASN A 393 -3.13 -21.37 21.83
N GLN A 394 -3.53 -22.19 22.80
CA GLN A 394 -4.81 -22.89 22.76
C GLN A 394 -5.94 -21.91 23.06
N SER A 395 -6.93 -21.81 22.20
CA SER A 395 -8.07 -20.91 22.35
C SER A 395 -9.02 -21.38 23.46
N ILE A 396 -9.57 -20.42 24.21
CA ILE A 396 -10.54 -20.68 25.29
C ILE A 396 -11.89 -20.03 25.03
N TYR A 397 -11.92 -18.83 24.45
CA TYR A 397 -13.13 -18.14 24.02
C TYR A 397 -12.81 -17.09 22.94
N THR A 398 -13.86 -16.59 22.29
CA THR A 398 -13.77 -15.51 21.28
C THR A 398 -14.80 -14.41 21.63
N THR A 399 -14.40 -13.14 21.47
CA THR A 399 -15.26 -11.98 21.65
C THR A 399 -15.28 -11.13 20.38
N GLY A 400 -16.20 -10.16 20.29
CA GLY A 400 -16.08 -9.05 19.35
C GLY A 400 -14.90 -8.15 19.71
N ARG A 401 -14.19 -7.62 18.71
CA ARG A 401 -13.07 -6.67 18.95
C ARG A 401 -13.53 -5.22 18.82
N TYR A 402 -14.31 -4.93 17.80
CA TYR A 402 -14.92 -3.65 17.49
C TYR A 402 -16.37 -3.89 17.09
N PRO A 403 -17.27 -2.88 17.19
CA PRO A 403 -18.62 -3.01 16.61
C PRO A 403 -18.55 -3.31 15.12
N GLY A 404 -19.46 -4.16 14.65
CA GLY A 404 -19.72 -4.33 13.22
C GLY A 404 -20.29 -3.04 12.66
N TYR A 405 -19.97 -2.75 11.38
CA TYR A 405 -20.55 -1.59 10.72
C TYR A 405 -20.63 -1.79 9.22
N THR A 406 -21.46 -0.97 8.59
CA THR A 406 -21.50 -0.82 7.14
C THR A 406 -21.34 0.62 6.74
N ILE A 407 -20.70 0.86 5.60
CA ILE A 407 -20.56 2.16 4.97
C ILE A 407 -21.12 2.08 3.56
N THR A 408 -22.02 3.00 3.22
CA THR A 408 -22.54 3.14 1.85
C THR A 408 -22.16 4.52 1.34
N ASN A 409 -21.51 4.58 0.18
CA ASN A 409 -21.14 5.82 -0.48
C ASN A 409 -21.90 5.98 -1.81
N LEU A 410 -22.31 7.21 -2.10
CA LEU A 410 -22.80 7.62 -3.42
C LEU A 410 -22.12 8.93 -3.78
N ALA A 411 -21.49 8.99 -4.94
CA ALA A 411 -20.66 10.13 -5.28
C ALA A 411 -20.73 10.52 -6.78
N PRO A 412 -21.65 11.39 -7.17
CA PRO A 412 -21.59 12.04 -8.46
C PRO A 412 -20.38 12.97 -8.54
N PHE A 413 -19.80 13.09 -9.74
CA PHE A 413 -18.67 13.97 -10.01
C PHE A 413 -18.73 14.60 -11.40
N LEU A 414 -18.03 15.71 -11.53
CA LEU A 414 -17.83 16.43 -12.78
C LEU A 414 -16.39 16.94 -12.83
N GLN A 415 -15.71 16.70 -13.94
CA GLN A 415 -14.36 17.18 -14.23
C GLN A 415 -14.37 17.87 -15.59
N SER A 416 -13.71 19.00 -15.71
CA SER A 416 -13.58 19.74 -16.96
C SER A 416 -12.15 20.19 -17.17
N SER A 417 -11.71 20.17 -18.40
CA SER A 417 -10.42 20.72 -18.81
C SER A 417 -10.58 21.44 -20.14
N TYR A 418 -10.02 22.64 -20.24
CA TYR A 418 -10.12 23.51 -21.39
C TYR A 418 -8.79 24.15 -21.75
N ASP A 419 -8.39 24.00 -23.01
CA ASP A 419 -7.21 24.63 -23.57
C ASP A 419 -7.60 26.05 -24.01
N ILE A 420 -7.24 27.05 -23.18
CA ILE A 420 -7.54 28.46 -23.48
C ILE A 420 -6.79 28.89 -24.76
N ASN A 421 -5.57 28.42 -24.88
CA ASN A 421 -4.67 28.61 -26.01
C ASN A 421 -3.51 27.59 -25.92
N GLU A 422 -2.56 27.65 -26.83
CA GLU A 422 -1.38 26.77 -26.85
C GLU A 422 -0.49 26.88 -25.60
N LEU A 423 -0.60 27.99 -24.82
CA LEU A 423 0.21 28.23 -23.63
C LEU A 423 -0.50 27.79 -22.36
N PHE A 424 -1.83 27.87 -22.26
CA PHE A 424 -2.56 27.64 -21.01
C PHE A 424 -3.72 26.66 -21.16
N THR A 425 -3.70 25.66 -20.28
CA THR A 425 -4.82 24.75 -20.03
C THR A 425 -5.35 24.98 -18.61
N VAL A 426 -6.64 25.15 -18.46
CA VAL A 426 -7.33 25.22 -17.16
C VAL A 426 -8.11 23.94 -16.93
N SER A 427 -8.12 23.47 -15.70
CA SER A 427 -8.92 22.31 -15.30
C SER A 427 -9.62 22.59 -13.97
N GLY A 428 -10.72 21.91 -13.74
CA GLY A 428 -11.43 22.00 -12.48
C GLY A 428 -12.53 20.98 -12.39
N GLY A 429 -12.95 20.69 -11.17
CA GLY A 429 -14.00 19.73 -10.95
C GLY A 429 -14.57 19.76 -9.56
N VAL A 430 -15.64 19.00 -9.40
CA VAL A 430 -16.35 18.79 -8.14
C VAL A 430 -16.76 17.34 -8.01
N ARG A 431 -16.63 16.82 -6.80
CA ARG A 431 -17.20 15.55 -6.36
C ARG A 431 -18.08 15.83 -5.15
N TYR A 432 -19.33 15.41 -5.21
CA TYR A 432 -20.20 15.41 -4.06
C TYR A 432 -20.33 13.96 -3.56
N GLN A 433 -19.88 13.71 -2.35
CA GLN A 433 -19.92 12.38 -1.74
C GLN A 433 -20.86 12.37 -0.56
N TRP A 434 -21.93 11.61 -0.67
CA TRP A 434 -22.81 11.25 0.43
C TRP A 434 -22.35 9.91 1.00
N THR A 435 -22.29 9.83 2.34
CA THR A 435 -21.84 8.64 3.07
C THR A 435 -22.82 8.33 4.20
N GLU A 436 -23.31 7.10 4.25
CA GLU A 436 -24.09 6.57 5.37
C GLU A 436 -23.25 5.54 6.13
N ASN A 437 -23.15 5.70 7.46
CA ASN A 437 -22.57 4.71 8.37
C ASN A 437 -23.67 4.10 9.21
N LYS A 438 -23.75 2.76 9.22
CA LYS A 438 -24.58 1.99 10.17
C LYS A 438 -23.64 1.21 11.07
N VAL A 439 -23.84 1.31 12.38
CA VAL A 439 -23.00 0.67 13.39
C VAL A 439 -23.91 -0.21 14.24
N ASP A 440 -23.47 -1.42 14.49
CA ASP A 440 -24.22 -2.39 15.31
C ASP A 440 -24.11 -2.08 16.80
N ASP A 441 -25.07 -2.54 17.58
CA ASP A 441 -24.97 -2.58 19.03
C ASP A 441 -23.74 -3.39 19.45
N PHE A 442 -23.00 -2.90 20.45
CA PHE A 442 -21.73 -3.52 20.83
C PHE A 442 -21.52 -3.53 22.34
N ILE A 443 -21.33 -4.69 22.93
CA ILE A 443 -20.85 -4.78 24.31
C ILE A 443 -19.35 -4.45 24.30
N GLY A 444 -18.92 -3.50 25.14
CA GLY A 444 -17.53 -3.09 25.21
C GLY A 444 -16.56 -4.27 25.32
N PHE A 445 -15.45 -4.19 24.63
CA PHE A 445 -14.46 -5.28 24.50
C PHE A 445 -14.04 -5.86 25.87
N SER A 446 -13.68 -4.99 26.83
CA SER A 446 -13.30 -5.41 28.20
C SER A 446 -14.46 -6.03 28.98
N GLN A 447 -15.71 -5.63 28.73
CA GLN A 447 -16.89 -6.18 29.34
C GLN A 447 -17.20 -7.60 28.83
N GLN A 448 -17.05 -7.83 27.52
CA GLN A 448 -17.14 -9.17 26.94
C GLN A 448 -16.11 -10.12 27.55
N GLN A 449 -14.86 -9.66 27.73
CA GLN A 449 -13.82 -10.43 28.39
C GLN A 449 -14.16 -10.71 29.85
N GLY A 450 -14.71 -9.71 30.58
CA GLY A 450 -15.16 -9.88 31.98
C GLY A 450 -16.28 -10.92 32.11
N ILE A 451 -17.23 -10.96 31.17
CA ILE A 451 -18.29 -11.97 31.12
C ILE A 451 -17.70 -13.34 30.82
N ALA A 452 -16.83 -13.47 29.81
CA ALA A 452 -16.20 -14.74 29.45
C ALA A 452 -15.35 -15.33 30.59
N ASN A 453 -14.74 -14.48 31.41
CA ASN A 453 -13.97 -14.87 32.59
C ASN A 453 -14.82 -15.03 33.88
N GLY A 454 -16.16 -14.89 33.81
CA GLY A 454 -17.06 -15.08 34.96
C GLY A 454 -17.04 -13.94 36.01
N ILE A 455 -16.46 -12.79 35.66
CA ILE A 455 -16.45 -11.58 36.54
C ILE A 455 -17.83 -10.94 36.56
N ALA A 456 -18.55 -11.00 35.44
CA ALA A 456 -19.93 -10.54 35.33
C ALA A 456 -20.79 -11.57 34.59
N GLN A 457 -22.10 -11.46 34.70
CA GLN A 457 -23.07 -12.31 34.00
C GLN A 457 -23.58 -11.66 32.73
N SER A 458 -23.56 -10.34 32.64
CA SER A 458 -24.09 -9.57 31.52
C SER A 458 -23.53 -8.13 31.48
N ALA A 459 -23.81 -7.43 30.40
CA ALA A 459 -23.47 -6.01 30.24
C ALA A 459 -24.50 -5.31 29.35
N ASP A 460 -24.70 -4.02 29.59
CA ASP A 460 -25.40 -3.15 28.66
C ASP A 460 -24.60 -3.06 27.35
N ALA A 461 -25.28 -3.05 26.21
CA ALA A 461 -24.65 -2.74 24.94
C ALA A 461 -24.45 -1.22 24.78
N ILE A 462 -23.36 -0.83 24.17
CA ILE A 462 -23.22 0.48 23.55
C ILE A 462 -24.21 0.53 22.38
N PRO A 463 -25.18 1.44 22.36
CA PRO A 463 -26.14 1.49 21.28
C PRO A 463 -25.50 1.80 19.94
N GLY A 464 -25.82 1.00 18.95
CA GLY A 464 -25.52 1.27 17.55
C GLY A 464 -26.44 2.36 16.98
N GLY A 465 -26.52 2.41 15.66
CA GLY A 465 -27.37 3.37 14.96
C GLY A 465 -26.89 3.70 13.58
N SER A 466 -27.53 4.67 12.94
CA SER A 466 -27.18 5.17 11.63
C SER A 466 -26.87 6.66 11.69
N THR A 467 -25.85 7.08 10.93
CA THR A 467 -25.53 8.49 10.71
C THR A 467 -25.11 8.69 9.27
N ASP A 468 -25.44 9.84 8.72
CA ASP A 468 -25.05 10.25 7.38
C ASP A 468 -24.33 11.60 7.40
N TYR A 469 -23.49 11.81 6.42
CA TYR A 469 -22.83 13.08 6.15
C TYR A 469 -22.47 13.20 4.69
N ASP A 470 -22.21 14.42 4.25
CA ASP A 470 -21.81 14.71 2.88
C ASP A 470 -20.54 15.58 2.83
N ASN A 471 -19.81 15.43 1.74
CA ASN A 471 -18.64 16.24 1.43
C ASN A 471 -18.67 16.68 -0.03
N ALA A 472 -18.62 17.99 -0.26
CA ALA A 472 -18.29 18.54 -1.56
C ALA A 472 -16.77 18.79 -1.61
N LEU A 473 -16.09 18.18 -2.58
CA LEU A 473 -14.65 18.26 -2.80
C LEU A 473 -14.39 18.92 -4.15
N PHE A 474 -13.56 19.95 -4.16
CA PHE A 474 -13.25 20.74 -5.34
C PHE A 474 -11.78 20.55 -5.74
N ASN A 475 -11.51 20.71 -7.03
CA ASN A 475 -10.17 20.89 -7.56
C ASN A 475 -10.16 21.98 -8.63
N ALA A 476 -8.99 22.61 -8.80
CA ALA A 476 -8.73 23.58 -9.85
C ALA A 476 -7.25 23.56 -10.21
N GLY A 477 -6.94 23.55 -11.48
CA GLY A 477 -5.57 23.50 -12.00
C GLY A 477 -5.37 24.51 -13.13
N LEU A 478 -4.17 25.06 -13.17
CA LEU A 478 -3.66 25.84 -14.30
C LEU A 478 -2.35 25.21 -14.75
N LEU A 479 -2.29 24.76 -15.99
CA LEU A 479 -1.10 24.25 -16.63
C LEU A 479 -0.61 25.25 -17.67
N MET A 480 0.67 25.57 -17.60
CA MET A 480 1.37 26.46 -18.54
C MET A 480 2.37 25.66 -19.36
N HIS A 481 2.18 25.60 -20.65
CA HIS A 481 3.10 24.99 -21.64
C HIS A 481 4.15 26.03 -22.06
N ILE A 482 5.24 26.15 -21.28
CA ILE A 482 6.30 27.18 -21.53
C ILE A 482 7.01 26.91 -22.85
N THR A 483 7.30 25.65 -23.12
CA THR A 483 7.83 25.11 -24.38
C THR A 483 7.29 23.69 -24.56
N GLU A 484 7.56 23.06 -25.72
CA GLU A 484 7.25 21.63 -25.94
C GLU A 484 7.86 20.69 -24.89
N ARG A 485 8.92 21.14 -24.19
CA ARG A 485 9.67 20.35 -23.19
C ARG A 485 9.53 20.87 -21.77
N GLN A 486 8.85 22.01 -21.55
CA GLN A 486 8.77 22.65 -20.24
C GLN A 486 7.34 23.03 -19.92
N GLN A 487 6.93 22.65 -18.72
CA GLN A 487 5.62 22.96 -18.17
C GLN A 487 5.75 23.46 -16.74
N ALA A 488 4.85 24.35 -16.35
CA ALA A 488 4.65 24.76 -14.97
C ALA A 488 3.17 24.66 -14.64
N TRP A 489 2.84 24.40 -13.38
CA TRP A 489 1.44 24.30 -12.96
C TRP A 489 1.22 24.89 -11.58
N PHE A 490 -0.01 25.32 -11.39
CA PHE A 490 -0.61 25.54 -10.07
C PHE A 490 -1.79 24.60 -9.92
N ASN A 491 -1.90 23.94 -8.77
CA ASN A 491 -3.01 23.07 -8.43
C ASN A 491 -3.56 23.40 -7.05
N PHE A 492 -4.89 23.47 -6.96
CA PHE A 492 -5.66 23.39 -5.72
C PHE A 492 -6.50 22.14 -5.76
N SER A 493 -6.48 21.33 -4.71
CA SER A 493 -7.30 20.12 -4.62
C SER A 493 -7.70 19.83 -3.19
N GLN A 494 -8.91 19.34 -3.02
CA GLN A 494 -9.42 18.87 -1.74
C GLN A 494 -9.48 17.36 -1.70
N GLY A 495 -9.10 16.80 -0.57
CA GLY A 495 -9.31 15.40 -0.21
C GLY A 495 -10.06 15.30 1.11
N VAL A 496 -10.49 14.10 1.46
CA VAL A 496 -11.14 13.83 2.73
C VAL A 496 -10.51 12.60 3.39
N GLU A 497 -10.13 12.71 4.65
CA GLU A 497 -9.68 11.62 5.49
C GLU A 497 -10.88 11.05 6.25
N LEU A 498 -11.06 9.73 6.23
CA LEU A 498 -12.17 9.06 6.90
C LEU A 498 -11.66 8.43 8.21
N PRO A 499 -12.17 8.87 9.38
CA PRO A 499 -11.90 8.17 10.62
C PRO A 499 -12.54 6.78 10.63
N ASP A 500 -11.89 5.82 11.30
CA ASP A 500 -12.34 4.44 11.44
C ASP A 500 -13.59 4.34 12.36
N PRO A 501 -14.78 3.97 11.84
CA PRO A 501 -15.99 3.93 12.66
C PRO A 501 -15.93 2.92 13.79
N GLY A 502 -15.30 1.76 13.59
CA GLY A 502 -15.18 0.72 14.62
C GLY A 502 -14.32 1.17 15.81
N LYS A 503 -13.22 1.87 15.55
CA LYS A 503 -12.37 2.43 16.60
C LYS A 503 -13.01 3.64 17.28
N TYR A 504 -13.85 4.38 16.59
CA TYR A 504 -14.50 5.57 17.15
C TYR A 504 -15.73 5.23 18.00
N TYR A 505 -16.67 4.42 17.47
CA TYR A 505 -17.93 4.09 18.16
C TYR A 505 -17.84 2.94 19.17
N GLY A 506 -16.74 2.20 19.21
CA GLY A 506 -16.52 1.08 20.15
C GLY A 506 -16.25 1.50 21.61
N ASN A 507 -16.29 2.79 21.92
CA ASN A 507 -15.92 3.36 23.22
C ASN A 507 -17.11 3.53 24.16
N GLY A 508 -17.00 2.99 25.37
CA GLY A 508 -17.96 3.19 26.44
C GLY A 508 -17.32 3.03 27.84
N SER A 509 -17.83 3.75 28.81
CA SER A 509 -17.46 3.60 30.21
C SER A 509 -18.53 2.82 30.96
N TYR A 510 -18.11 1.90 31.84
CA TYR A 510 -18.99 0.99 32.55
C TYR A 510 -18.71 0.98 34.03
N ARG A 511 -19.73 0.58 34.79
CA ARG A 511 -19.64 0.27 36.23
C ARG A 511 -20.20 -1.13 36.46
N LEU A 512 -19.47 -1.96 37.19
CA LEU A 512 -19.97 -3.27 37.63
C LEU A 512 -20.91 -3.11 38.81
N VAL A 513 -22.17 -3.57 38.67
CA VAL A 513 -23.20 -3.54 39.69
C VAL A 513 -23.90 -4.90 39.74
N ASN A 514 -23.79 -5.63 40.84
CA ASN A 514 -24.45 -6.92 41.06
C ASN A 514 -24.23 -7.94 39.93
N GLY A 515 -23.00 -8.03 39.41
CA GLY A 515 -22.66 -8.95 38.34
C GLY A 515 -23.10 -8.50 36.92
N HIS A 516 -23.55 -7.27 36.77
CA HIS A 516 -23.92 -6.67 35.51
C HIS A 516 -23.08 -5.42 35.23
N TYR A 517 -22.49 -5.30 34.02
CA TYR A 517 -21.81 -4.08 33.61
C TYR A 517 -22.83 -3.07 33.08
N GLN A 518 -23.11 -2.06 33.89
CA GLN A 518 -23.99 -0.95 33.54
C GLN A 518 -23.21 0.10 32.72
N LEU A 519 -23.73 0.44 31.54
CA LEU A 519 -23.16 1.51 30.72
C LEU A 519 -23.42 2.87 31.36
N LEU A 520 -22.37 3.65 31.59
CA LEU A 520 -22.45 5.00 32.14
C LEU A 520 -22.44 6.07 31.06
N ASN A 521 -21.59 5.87 30.07
CA ASN A 521 -21.42 6.80 28.96
C ASN A 521 -20.85 6.07 27.74
N SER A 522 -21.17 6.52 26.54
CA SER A 522 -20.61 6.01 25.30
C SER A 522 -20.61 7.09 24.21
N VAL A 523 -19.80 6.87 23.18
CA VAL A 523 -19.90 7.64 21.95
C VAL A 523 -21.17 7.21 21.23
N ASN A 524 -22.20 8.05 21.24
CA ASN A 524 -23.51 7.77 20.65
C ASN A 524 -23.51 8.12 19.16
N VAL A 525 -23.82 7.14 18.31
CA VAL A 525 -23.84 7.29 16.83
C VAL A 525 -24.75 8.43 16.37
N GLY A 526 -25.90 8.60 17.01
CA GLY A 526 -26.86 9.65 16.66
C GLY A 526 -26.48 11.07 17.12
N GLN A 527 -25.61 11.20 18.13
CA GLN A 527 -25.22 12.48 18.71
C GLN A 527 -23.79 12.89 18.31
N SER A 528 -22.89 11.93 18.12
CA SER A 528 -21.51 12.16 17.76
C SER A 528 -21.29 11.75 16.30
N LYS A 529 -21.68 12.63 15.37
CA LYS A 529 -21.51 12.36 13.95
C LYS A 529 -20.02 12.29 13.60
N LEU A 530 -19.58 11.12 13.18
CA LEU A 530 -18.26 10.94 12.61
C LEU A 530 -18.27 11.53 11.20
N GLN A 531 -17.50 12.57 10.98
CA GLN A 531 -17.40 13.27 9.69
C GLN A 531 -16.03 13.06 9.08
N GLY A 532 -15.97 13.09 7.75
CA GLY A 532 -14.70 13.13 7.04
C GLY A 532 -13.95 14.44 7.34
N ILE A 533 -12.64 14.33 7.50
CA ILE A 533 -11.74 15.47 7.73
C ILE A 533 -11.27 15.99 6.37
N LYS A 534 -11.73 17.18 5.98
CA LYS A 534 -11.27 17.81 4.75
C LYS A 534 -9.82 18.25 4.86
N VAL A 535 -9.11 18.08 3.75
CA VAL A 535 -7.74 18.55 3.56
C VAL A 535 -7.70 19.41 2.30
N ASP A 536 -7.29 20.66 2.46
CA ASP A 536 -6.99 21.57 1.37
C ASP A 536 -5.51 21.42 0.98
N SER A 537 -5.23 21.21 -0.28
CA SER A 537 -3.89 21.04 -0.81
C SER A 537 -3.61 22.02 -1.92
N TYR A 538 -2.46 22.69 -1.85
CA TYR A 538 -1.97 23.65 -2.82
C TYR A 538 -0.61 23.19 -3.33
N GLU A 539 -0.39 23.29 -4.63
CA GLU A 539 0.85 22.86 -5.26
C GLU A 539 1.27 23.84 -6.35
N LEU A 540 2.56 24.12 -6.41
CA LEU A 540 3.21 24.84 -7.50
C LEU A 540 4.35 23.95 -8.00
N GLY A 541 4.32 23.60 -9.29
CA GLY A 541 5.31 22.69 -9.85
C GLY A 541 5.84 23.14 -11.20
N TRP A 542 6.95 22.48 -11.57
CA TRP A 542 7.60 22.64 -12.86
C TRP A 542 8.16 21.28 -13.30
N ARG A 543 8.08 21.02 -14.61
CA ARG A 543 8.63 19.80 -15.21
C ARG A 543 9.36 20.14 -16.50
N TYR A 544 10.43 19.39 -16.76
CA TYR A 544 11.20 19.42 -17.98
C TYR A 544 11.40 17.99 -18.49
N THR A 545 11.08 17.74 -19.76
CA THR A 545 11.27 16.46 -20.40
C THR A 545 12.05 16.65 -21.69
N GLY A 546 13.31 16.29 -21.66
CA GLY A 546 14.21 16.28 -22.82
C GLY A 546 14.82 14.89 -23.03
N ASP A 547 15.55 14.74 -24.13
CA ASP A 547 16.11 13.44 -24.52
C ASP A 547 17.10 12.89 -23.49
N ASN A 548 17.90 13.78 -22.88
CA ASN A 548 18.96 13.42 -21.95
C ASN A 548 18.70 13.85 -20.50
N LEU A 549 17.69 14.68 -20.27
CA LEU A 549 17.37 15.21 -18.95
C LEU A 549 15.86 15.17 -18.73
N ARG A 550 15.44 14.56 -17.62
CA ARG A 550 14.07 14.61 -17.12
C ARG A 550 14.12 15.20 -15.72
N SER A 551 13.22 16.10 -15.43
CA SER A 551 13.16 16.74 -14.12
C SER A 551 11.73 17.14 -13.79
N GLN A 552 11.32 16.89 -12.55
CA GLN A 552 10.07 17.38 -12.00
C GLN A 552 10.33 17.86 -10.57
N ILE A 553 9.82 19.02 -10.23
CA ILE A 553 9.90 19.58 -8.86
C ILE A 553 8.59 20.27 -8.52
N ALA A 554 8.11 20.08 -7.30
CA ALA A 554 6.90 20.72 -6.80
C ALA A 554 7.05 21.14 -5.34
N ALA A 555 6.62 22.37 -5.04
CA ALA A 555 6.39 22.83 -3.69
C ALA A 555 4.92 22.65 -3.34
N TYR A 556 4.63 22.13 -2.15
CA TYR A 556 3.26 21.82 -1.73
C TYR A 556 2.97 22.28 -0.30
N TYR A 557 1.70 22.55 -0.05
CA TYR A 557 1.16 22.90 1.25
C TYR A 557 -0.21 22.28 1.43
N SER A 558 -0.42 21.53 2.54
CA SER A 558 -1.71 20.94 2.89
C SER A 558 -2.15 21.37 4.28
N LEU A 559 -3.45 21.63 4.44
CA LEU A 559 -4.07 22.08 5.68
C LEU A 559 -5.34 21.28 5.96
N SER A 560 -5.50 20.82 7.21
CA SER A 560 -6.78 20.27 7.71
C SER A 560 -7.17 20.99 9.00
N ASP A 561 -8.49 21.12 9.22
CA ASP A 561 -9.02 21.78 10.42
C ASP A 561 -9.12 20.86 11.63
N LYS A 562 -9.00 19.54 11.41
CA LYS A 562 -9.05 18.48 12.42
C LYS A 562 -7.93 17.50 12.23
N SER A 563 -7.65 16.72 13.27
CA SER A 563 -6.71 15.62 13.23
C SER A 563 -7.27 14.38 13.94
N ILE A 564 -6.69 13.21 13.66
CA ILE A 564 -7.01 11.96 14.32
C ILE A 564 -5.87 11.66 15.29
N SER A 565 -6.21 11.32 16.54
CA SER A 565 -5.28 10.81 17.54
C SER A 565 -5.67 9.40 17.98
N ILE A 566 -4.68 8.60 18.40
CA ILE A 566 -4.90 7.25 18.92
C ILE A 566 -4.81 7.27 20.44
N ASN A 567 -5.82 6.71 21.07
CA ASN A 567 -5.75 6.37 22.49
C ASN A 567 -4.88 5.12 22.66
N ARG A 568 -3.68 5.27 23.21
CA ARG A 568 -2.71 4.18 23.37
C ARG A 568 -3.14 3.11 24.36
N ALA A 569 -4.13 3.39 25.23
CA ALA A 569 -4.58 2.44 26.24
C ALA A 569 -5.42 1.30 25.65
N ASP A 570 -6.18 1.56 24.61
CA ASP A 570 -7.14 0.61 24.02
C ASP A 570 -7.14 0.61 22.48
N MET A 571 -6.27 1.42 21.85
CA MET A 571 -6.13 1.58 20.39
C MET A 571 -7.40 2.11 19.72
N THR A 572 -8.26 2.81 20.45
CA THR A 572 -9.37 3.58 19.88
C THR A 572 -8.89 4.92 19.31
N ILE A 573 -9.74 5.62 18.60
CA ILE A 573 -9.40 6.93 18.04
C ILE A 573 -10.28 8.04 18.59
N ASN A 574 -9.69 9.24 18.63
CA ASN A 574 -10.40 10.50 18.84
C ASN A 574 -10.22 11.38 17.61
N VAL A 575 -11.21 12.24 17.35
CA VAL A 575 -11.11 13.32 16.37
C VAL A 575 -10.92 14.61 17.16
N GLU A 576 -9.76 15.24 16.95
CA GLU A 576 -9.36 16.46 17.66
C GLU A 576 -9.63 17.68 16.77
N ASP A 577 -10.06 18.78 17.38
CA ASP A 577 -10.26 20.07 16.69
C ASP A 577 -8.94 20.83 16.47
N ASP A 578 -7.85 20.11 16.34
CA ASP A 578 -6.52 20.66 16.11
C ASP A 578 -6.20 20.76 14.62
N LYS A 579 -5.88 21.97 14.17
CA LYS A 579 -5.41 22.18 12.79
C LYS A 579 -4.08 21.52 12.56
N ARG A 580 -3.94 20.87 11.41
CA ARG A 580 -2.69 20.24 10.98
C ARG A 580 -2.26 20.76 9.62
N ARG A 581 -1.00 21.17 9.49
CA ARG A 581 -0.40 21.55 8.20
C ARG A 581 0.83 20.72 7.90
N ILE A 582 0.99 20.38 6.62
CA ILE A 582 2.18 19.71 6.11
C ILE A 582 2.58 20.44 4.83
N TYR A 583 3.85 20.78 4.74
CA TYR A 583 4.39 21.48 3.58
C TYR A 583 5.81 21.02 3.28
N GLY A 584 6.18 21.11 2.02
CA GLY A 584 7.49 20.65 1.59
C GLY A 584 7.76 20.88 0.12
N VAL A 585 8.86 20.30 -0.31
CA VAL A 585 9.30 20.26 -1.70
C VAL A 585 9.68 18.83 -2.04
N GLU A 586 9.11 18.32 -3.13
CA GLU A 586 9.53 17.03 -3.69
C GLU A 586 9.99 17.20 -5.14
N GLY A 587 10.85 16.30 -5.59
CA GLY A 587 11.31 16.32 -6.96
C GLY A 587 12.15 15.10 -7.33
N ALA A 588 12.33 14.96 -8.64
CA ALA A 588 13.24 14.00 -9.24
C ALA A 588 13.98 14.65 -10.42
N VAL A 589 15.20 14.20 -10.61
CA VAL A 589 16.05 14.54 -11.75
C VAL A 589 16.72 13.26 -12.23
N ASP A 590 16.56 12.93 -13.51
CA ASP A 590 17.25 11.85 -14.18
C ASP A 590 18.05 12.39 -15.37
N TYR A 591 19.32 12.03 -15.44
CA TYR A 591 20.22 12.44 -16.49
C TYR A 591 20.86 11.24 -17.17
N PHE A 592 20.64 11.17 -18.47
CA PHE A 592 21.20 10.16 -19.37
C PHE A 592 22.39 10.78 -20.11
N ILE A 593 23.60 10.31 -19.82
CA ILE A 593 24.82 10.91 -20.39
C ILE A 593 24.85 10.65 -21.90
N PRO A 594 24.86 11.69 -22.75
CA PRO A 594 24.84 11.54 -24.19
C PRO A 594 25.99 10.65 -24.71
N ASP A 595 25.71 9.88 -25.73
CA ASP A 595 26.68 8.99 -26.43
C ASP A 595 27.35 7.99 -25.47
N SER A 596 26.68 7.65 -24.36
CA SER A 596 27.19 6.69 -23.38
C SER A 596 26.06 5.80 -22.84
N ASN A 597 26.45 4.74 -22.11
CA ASN A 597 25.51 3.85 -21.44
C ASN A 597 25.31 4.24 -19.97
N TRP A 598 25.72 5.42 -19.55
CA TRP A 598 25.64 5.89 -18.18
C TRP A 598 24.39 6.74 -17.92
N SER A 599 23.79 6.52 -16.78
CA SER A 599 22.70 7.36 -16.27
C SER A 599 22.89 7.64 -14.78
N THR A 600 22.31 8.73 -14.32
CA THR A 600 22.30 9.06 -12.88
C THR A 600 21.03 9.82 -12.56
N GLY A 601 20.56 9.69 -11.34
CA GLY A 601 19.38 10.41 -10.89
C GLY A 601 19.34 10.58 -9.38
N VAL A 602 18.51 11.53 -8.98
CA VAL A 602 18.21 11.85 -7.59
C VAL A 602 16.72 12.11 -7.48
N ASN A 603 16.08 11.56 -6.46
CA ASN A 603 14.76 12.01 -6.05
C ASN A 603 14.75 12.36 -4.57
N PHE A 604 13.87 13.26 -4.16
CA PHE A 604 13.80 13.72 -2.78
C PHE A 604 12.42 14.24 -2.41
N ASN A 605 12.12 14.14 -1.12
CA ASN A 605 11.00 14.83 -0.49
C ASN A 605 11.45 15.39 0.85
N VAL A 606 11.46 16.72 0.95
CA VAL A 606 11.80 17.46 2.19
C VAL A 606 10.50 18.08 2.70
N LEU A 607 10.08 17.68 3.91
CA LEU A 607 8.80 18.12 4.44
C LEU A 607 8.86 18.49 5.92
N LYS A 608 7.87 19.26 6.33
CA LYS A 608 7.62 19.61 7.72
C LYS A 608 6.13 19.40 8.05
N SER A 609 5.89 18.69 9.15
CA SER A 609 4.55 18.42 9.68
C SER A 609 4.36 19.14 11.00
N GLU A 610 3.27 19.90 11.13
CA GLU A 610 2.96 20.69 12.32
C GLU A 610 1.48 20.57 12.70
N THR A 611 1.21 20.58 14.00
CA THR A 611 -0.14 20.70 14.56
C THR A 611 -0.25 22.01 15.34
N LYS A 612 -1.47 22.56 15.43
CA LYS A 612 -1.72 23.81 16.12
C LYS A 612 -2.31 23.54 17.50
N VAL A 613 -1.50 23.70 18.54
CA VAL A 613 -1.90 23.52 19.95
C VAL A 613 -1.87 24.88 20.65
N ASP A 614 -2.95 25.22 21.35
CA ASP A 614 -3.09 26.51 22.06
C ASP A 614 -2.78 27.73 21.18
N GLY A 615 -3.20 27.68 19.91
CA GLY A 615 -2.99 28.76 18.97
C GLY A 615 -1.60 28.85 18.35
N LYS A 616 -0.64 27.99 18.72
CA LYS A 616 0.73 27.97 18.22
C LYS A 616 1.00 26.71 17.39
N TRP A 617 1.75 26.88 16.29
CA TRP A 617 2.21 25.76 15.49
C TRP A 617 3.41 25.09 16.18
N GLN A 618 3.32 23.76 16.35
CA GLN A 618 4.34 22.91 16.95
C GLN A 618 4.64 21.74 16.00
N LYS A 619 5.86 21.18 16.07
CA LYS A 619 6.21 19.96 15.37
C LYS A 619 5.25 18.85 15.77
N TRP A 620 4.73 18.15 14.76
CA TRP A 620 3.81 17.03 15.00
C TRP A 620 4.54 15.81 15.56
N ASP A 621 3.84 14.97 16.32
CA ASP A 621 4.35 13.75 16.95
C ASP A 621 5.01 12.83 15.90
N VAL A 622 6.24 12.34 16.21
CA VAL A 622 7.03 11.47 15.33
C VAL A 622 6.36 10.12 15.04
N ILE A 623 5.36 9.71 15.84
CA ILE A 623 4.55 8.52 15.59
C ILE A 623 3.80 8.64 14.25
N TYR A 624 3.39 9.85 13.88
CA TYR A 624 2.58 10.12 12.69
C TYR A 624 3.32 10.90 11.61
N ALA A 625 4.22 11.81 12.00
CA ALA A 625 4.95 12.65 11.06
C ALA A 625 5.96 11.83 10.26
N SER A 626 6.10 12.12 8.96
CA SER A 626 7.07 11.45 8.10
C SER A 626 8.41 12.13 8.10
N PRO A 627 9.52 11.39 8.12
CA PRO A 627 10.85 11.92 7.89
C PRO A 627 11.03 12.37 6.44
N SER A 628 11.88 13.34 6.22
CA SER A 628 12.38 13.67 4.88
C SER A 628 13.22 12.52 4.32
N LYS A 629 13.21 12.36 2.99
CA LYS A 629 13.87 11.25 2.29
C LYS A 629 14.54 11.76 1.02
N ALA A 630 15.68 11.14 0.66
CA ALA A 630 16.32 11.29 -0.63
C ALA A 630 16.85 9.96 -1.14
N THR A 631 16.82 9.76 -2.45
CA THR A 631 17.44 8.61 -3.13
C THR A 631 18.34 9.10 -4.24
N ALA A 632 19.37 8.34 -4.55
CA ALA A 632 20.25 8.63 -5.68
C ALA A 632 20.69 7.33 -6.34
N TYR A 633 21.00 7.38 -7.62
CA TYR A 633 21.56 6.24 -8.32
C TYR A 633 22.58 6.63 -9.39
N VAL A 634 23.44 5.67 -9.72
CA VAL A 634 24.25 5.63 -10.92
C VAL A 634 24.00 4.32 -11.62
N GLY A 635 23.67 4.38 -12.90
CA GLY A 635 23.40 3.23 -13.75
C GLY A 635 24.40 3.14 -14.91
N TRP A 636 24.69 1.92 -15.34
CA TRP A 636 25.49 1.63 -16.52
C TRP A 636 24.90 0.41 -17.25
N ALA A 637 24.43 0.60 -18.47
CA ALA A 637 23.64 -0.37 -19.20
C ALA A 637 24.11 -0.60 -20.64
N PRO A 638 25.38 -1.07 -20.87
CA PRO A 638 25.80 -1.55 -22.19
C PRO A 638 25.25 -2.97 -22.40
N GLU A 639 24.65 -3.27 -23.52
CA GLU A 639 24.26 -4.63 -23.85
C GLU A 639 25.43 -5.62 -23.74
N PRO A 640 25.20 -6.82 -23.14
CA PRO A 640 23.94 -7.35 -22.57
C PRO A 640 23.75 -7.04 -21.08
N TRP A 641 24.50 -6.12 -20.51
CA TRP A 641 24.50 -5.76 -19.09
C TRP A 641 23.57 -4.60 -18.74
N SER A 642 23.01 -4.64 -17.54
CA SER A 642 22.43 -3.49 -16.86
C SER A 642 22.87 -3.52 -15.40
N LEU A 643 23.57 -2.49 -14.95
CA LEU A 643 24.11 -2.38 -13.59
C LEU A 643 23.66 -1.07 -12.96
N ARG A 644 23.31 -1.09 -11.68
CA ARG A 644 22.88 0.08 -10.93
C ARG A 644 23.38 0.01 -9.49
N VAL A 645 23.95 1.11 -9.03
CA VAL A 645 24.21 1.36 -7.60
C VAL A 645 23.23 2.44 -7.16
N GLN A 646 22.51 2.22 -6.09
CA GLN A 646 21.52 3.16 -5.58
C GLN A 646 21.58 3.30 -4.08
N SER A 647 21.25 4.48 -3.59
CA SER A 647 21.24 4.83 -2.17
C SER A 647 19.87 5.36 -1.78
N GLN A 648 19.45 5.07 -0.56
CA GLN A 648 18.29 5.68 0.07
C GLN A 648 18.69 6.27 1.41
N GLN A 649 18.44 7.56 1.60
CA GLN A 649 18.67 8.31 2.82
C GLN A 649 17.35 8.67 3.47
N THR A 650 17.11 8.23 4.70
CA THR A 650 16.09 8.74 5.61
C THR A 650 16.75 9.75 6.54
N PHE A 651 16.17 10.93 6.71
CA PHE A 651 16.72 11.99 7.57
C PHE A 651 16.14 11.93 8.97
N ASP A 652 16.85 12.55 9.93
CA ASP A 652 16.39 12.69 11.31
C ASP A 652 15.05 13.44 11.37
N LEU A 653 14.19 13.03 12.29
CA LEU A 653 12.93 13.70 12.59
C LEU A 653 12.79 13.84 14.11
N THR A 654 12.38 15.02 14.59
CA THR A 654 12.08 15.29 16.00
C THR A 654 10.72 15.96 16.13
N ASP A 655 9.97 15.65 17.20
CA ASP A 655 8.70 16.30 17.52
C ASP A 655 8.84 17.41 18.57
N ALA A 656 7.70 17.94 19.04
CA ALA A 656 7.65 18.98 20.05
C ALA A 656 8.00 18.49 21.48
N HIS A 657 8.07 17.18 21.69
CA HIS A 657 8.37 16.53 22.98
C HIS A 657 9.79 15.93 23.01
N ASP A 658 10.63 16.29 22.01
CA ASP A 658 11.98 15.79 21.84
C ASP A 658 12.09 14.29 21.55
N ASN A 659 10.96 13.61 21.19
CA ASN A 659 11.05 12.28 20.64
C ASN A 659 11.73 12.35 19.28
N LYS A 660 12.53 11.32 18.96
CA LYS A 660 13.37 11.33 17.76
C LYS A 660 13.24 10.03 16.96
N ILE A 661 13.15 10.18 15.64
CA ILE A 661 13.48 9.14 14.66
C ILE A 661 14.87 9.43 14.12
N ASN A 662 15.80 8.53 14.34
CA ASN A 662 17.16 8.65 13.80
C ASN A 662 17.16 8.24 12.34
N GLY A 663 17.72 9.07 11.50
CA GLY A 663 17.91 8.81 10.09
C GLY A 663 18.95 7.71 9.82
N TYR A 664 18.87 7.12 8.67
CA TYR A 664 19.80 6.08 8.19
C TYR A 664 19.93 6.12 6.69
N ASN A 665 21.01 5.51 6.20
CA ASN A 665 21.28 5.36 4.78
C ASN A 665 21.54 3.89 4.46
N THR A 666 21.00 3.42 3.34
CA THR A 666 21.29 2.11 2.75
C THR A 666 21.82 2.29 1.34
N LEU A 667 22.68 1.37 0.92
CA LEU A 667 23.24 1.30 -0.42
C LEU A 667 22.97 -0.06 -1.02
N ASP A 668 22.45 -0.10 -2.25
CA ASP A 668 22.14 -1.35 -2.95
C ASP A 668 22.90 -1.39 -4.27
N PHE A 669 23.22 -2.60 -4.70
CA PHE A 669 23.71 -2.91 -6.03
C PHE A 669 22.74 -3.85 -6.73
N ILE A 670 22.33 -3.52 -7.95
CA ILE A 670 21.42 -4.32 -8.75
C ILE A 670 22.06 -4.50 -10.13
N GLY A 671 22.01 -5.71 -10.66
CA GLY A 671 22.51 -6.00 -11.97
C GLY A 671 21.68 -7.04 -12.71
N SER A 672 21.76 -7.01 -14.04
CA SER A 672 21.19 -8.05 -14.87
C SER A 672 22.05 -8.30 -16.12
N TYR A 673 21.91 -9.50 -16.66
CA TYR A 673 22.56 -9.94 -17.87
C TYR A 673 21.53 -10.61 -18.79
N ALA A 674 21.38 -10.07 -20.00
CA ALA A 674 20.50 -10.66 -21.01
C ALA A 674 21.17 -11.92 -21.59
N LEU A 675 20.49 -13.06 -21.46
CA LEU A 675 20.88 -14.35 -22.02
C LEU A 675 20.20 -14.56 -23.38
N PRO A 676 20.69 -15.50 -24.21
CA PRO A 676 19.98 -15.88 -25.43
C PRO A 676 18.54 -16.35 -25.19
N LEU A 677 18.27 -16.89 -24.00
CA LEU A 677 16.93 -17.19 -23.54
C LEU A 677 16.77 -16.62 -22.12
N GLY A 678 16.00 -15.55 -22.01
CA GLY A 678 15.67 -14.92 -20.73
C GLY A 678 16.74 -13.96 -20.21
N LYS A 679 16.66 -13.67 -18.91
CA LYS A 679 17.48 -12.70 -18.21
C LYS A 679 17.90 -13.26 -16.83
N LEU A 680 19.17 -13.12 -16.50
CA LEU A 680 19.69 -13.37 -15.17
C LEU A 680 19.84 -12.04 -14.44
N SER A 681 19.21 -11.90 -13.28
CA SER A 681 19.31 -10.72 -12.43
C SER A 681 19.99 -11.07 -11.12
N PHE A 682 20.72 -10.12 -10.54
CA PHE A 682 21.38 -10.28 -9.25
C PHE A 682 21.39 -8.99 -8.48
N SER A 683 21.41 -9.08 -7.15
CA SER A 683 21.41 -7.92 -6.27
C SER A 683 22.23 -8.13 -5.02
N ILE A 684 22.67 -7.02 -4.45
CA ILE A 684 23.18 -6.94 -3.08
C ILE A 684 22.43 -5.78 -2.43
N GLU A 685 21.47 -6.10 -1.55
CA GLU A 685 20.78 -5.08 -0.74
C GLU A 685 21.58 -4.79 0.52
N ASN A 686 21.52 -3.55 1.01
CA ASN A 686 22.30 -3.08 2.14
C ASN A 686 23.80 -3.46 1.99
N LEU A 687 24.40 -3.07 0.87
CA LEU A 687 25.76 -3.44 0.44
C LEU A 687 26.81 -3.23 1.55
N LEU A 688 26.64 -2.20 2.39
CA LEU A 688 27.57 -1.87 3.47
C LEU A 688 27.27 -2.59 4.78
N ASP A 689 26.28 -3.48 4.77
CA ASP A 689 25.87 -4.28 5.94
C ASP A 689 25.55 -3.42 7.17
N LYS A 690 24.88 -2.31 6.94
CA LYS A 690 24.59 -1.37 8.01
C LYS A 690 23.55 -1.93 8.95
N ASP A 691 23.83 -1.91 10.25
CA ASP A 691 22.83 -2.12 11.29
C ASP A 691 22.04 -0.83 11.50
N TYR A 692 20.71 -0.92 11.39
CA TYR A 692 19.82 0.21 11.60
C TYR A 692 18.45 -0.26 12.11
N THR A 693 17.77 0.62 12.84
CA THR A 693 16.38 0.43 13.23
C THR A 693 15.49 1.16 12.22
N THR A 694 14.51 0.47 11.68
CA THR A 694 13.59 1.04 10.69
C THR A 694 12.78 2.21 11.28
N VAL A 695 12.19 3.04 10.44
CA VAL A 695 11.28 4.11 10.91
C VAL A 695 10.17 3.50 11.78
N TRP A 696 9.59 2.37 11.35
CA TRP A 696 8.57 1.67 12.13
C TRP A 696 9.12 1.13 13.46
N GLY A 697 10.30 0.51 13.44
CA GLY A 697 10.97 0.00 14.65
C GLY A 697 11.31 1.08 15.68
N GLN A 698 11.37 2.36 15.25
CA GLN A 698 11.54 3.49 16.15
C GLN A 698 10.21 4.10 16.62
N ARG A 699 9.13 3.99 15.83
CA ARG A 699 7.78 4.45 16.18
C ARG A 699 7.04 3.46 17.08
N ALA A 700 7.15 2.17 16.81
CA ALA A 700 6.39 1.12 17.49
C ALA A 700 6.63 1.10 19.01
N PRO A 701 7.85 1.25 19.55
CA PRO A 701 8.06 1.38 20.99
C PRO A 701 7.31 2.56 21.60
N LEU A 702 7.27 3.70 20.89
CA LEU A 702 6.56 4.90 21.36
C LEU A 702 5.04 4.71 21.36
N LEU A 703 4.51 3.89 20.47
CA LEU A 703 3.08 3.65 20.33
C LEU A 703 2.58 2.58 21.32
N TYR A 704 3.31 1.46 21.45
CA TYR A 704 2.83 0.27 22.17
C TYR A 704 3.36 0.15 23.60
N SER A 705 4.49 0.76 23.92
CA SER A 705 5.07 0.65 25.25
C SER A 705 4.65 1.83 26.16
N PRO A 706 4.43 1.65 27.45
CA PRO A 706 4.51 0.39 28.21
C PRO A 706 3.21 -0.42 28.23
N THR A 707 2.14 0.05 27.61
CA THR A 707 0.78 -0.52 27.72
C THR A 707 0.75 -2.00 27.31
N TYR A 708 1.49 -2.37 26.28
CA TYR A 708 1.51 -3.72 25.73
C TYR A 708 2.87 -4.43 25.90
N GLY A 709 3.77 -3.87 26.71
CA GLY A 709 5.04 -4.51 27.06
C GLY A 709 6.25 -3.60 26.98
N SER A 710 7.41 -4.21 27.15
CA SER A 710 8.71 -3.53 27.11
C SER A 710 8.99 -2.94 25.72
N PRO A 711 9.65 -1.77 25.64
CA PRO A 711 10.06 -1.16 24.36
C PRO A 711 10.85 -2.09 23.45
N SER A 712 11.72 -2.94 24.02
CA SER A 712 12.57 -3.87 23.26
C SER A 712 11.81 -4.88 22.40
N LEU A 713 10.53 -5.12 22.68
CA LEU A 713 9.67 -5.98 21.86
C LEU A 713 9.31 -5.37 20.51
N TYR A 714 9.48 -4.08 20.36
CA TYR A 714 8.96 -3.28 19.23
C TYR A 714 10.08 -2.57 18.45
N GLU A 715 11.34 -2.82 18.79
CA GLU A 715 12.50 -2.29 18.08
C GLU A 715 12.83 -3.14 16.85
N TYR A 716 12.11 -2.89 15.74
CA TYR A 716 12.28 -3.67 14.51
C TYR A 716 13.47 -3.15 13.70
N LYS A 717 14.50 -3.99 13.63
CA LYS A 717 15.71 -3.74 12.85
C LYS A 717 15.46 -3.92 11.36
N GLY A 718 16.16 -3.15 10.55
CA GLY A 718 16.26 -3.39 9.12
C GLY A 718 17.11 -4.63 8.80
N ARG A 719 16.84 -5.25 7.66
CA ARG A 719 17.61 -6.42 7.22
C ARG A 719 19.04 -6.01 6.87
N GLY A 720 20.01 -6.79 7.31
CA GLY A 720 21.40 -6.67 6.94
C GLY A 720 21.64 -6.98 5.47
N ARG A 721 22.89 -7.12 5.07
CA ARG A 721 23.24 -7.40 3.66
C ARG A 721 22.63 -8.71 3.19
N THR A 722 21.98 -8.67 2.02
CA THR A 722 21.45 -9.86 1.36
C THR A 722 21.88 -9.91 -0.10
N TYR A 723 22.00 -11.13 -0.61
CA TYR A 723 22.35 -11.43 -1.99
C TYR A 723 21.18 -12.11 -2.66
N GLY A 724 20.74 -11.59 -3.78
CA GLY A 724 19.64 -12.11 -4.59
C GLY A 724 20.12 -12.58 -5.95
N VAL A 725 19.54 -13.66 -6.44
CA VAL A 725 19.69 -14.12 -7.84
C VAL A 725 18.30 -14.50 -8.35
N ASN A 726 17.97 -14.02 -9.53
CA ASN A 726 16.69 -14.28 -10.19
C ASN A 726 16.90 -14.60 -11.67
N TYR A 727 16.14 -15.56 -12.17
CA TYR A 727 16.09 -15.87 -13.60
C TYR A 727 14.66 -15.69 -14.10
N SER A 728 14.50 -14.97 -15.21
CA SER A 728 13.22 -14.75 -15.87
C SER A 728 13.29 -14.99 -17.36
N PHE A 729 12.23 -15.51 -17.97
CA PHE A 729 12.11 -15.56 -19.41
C PHE A 729 10.67 -15.30 -19.86
N LEU A 730 10.56 -14.82 -21.09
CA LEU A 730 9.34 -14.66 -21.84
C LEU A 730 9.50 -15.41 -23.18
N PHE A 731 8.56 -16.30 -23.49
CA PHE A 731 8.54 -17.12 -24.69
C PHE A 731 7.24 -16.96 -25.45
#